data_14069090ff910d95b2203f539da146b9
#
_entry.id   14069090ff910d95b2203f539da146b9
#
_cell.length_a   1.000
_cell.length_b   1.000
_cell.length_c   1.000
_cell.angle_alpha   90.00
_cell.angle_beta   90.00
_cell.angle_gamma   90.00
#
_symmetry.space_group_name_H-M   'P 1'
#
loop_
_entity.id
_entity.type
_entity.pdbx_description
1 polymer ?
#
loop_
_entity_poly.entity_id
_entity_poly.type
_entity_poly.pdbx_seq_one_letter_code
_entity_poly.pdbx_strand_id
1 'polypeptide(L)'
;MGDLFSKIGKFNGLFLSFVISIFILKVVEIVVTFISGVLIADYSGIIYGNLIYCGFVSFLVLIIYLMLSFLSVKTASWVCSVLLALLLVAEIGFSMYYHSTGMLMGKELFFRPLWEVIATVENAVKWYHLVGVIGLIILYSIVAQRVLIKSDVFTLIMLAFMAVTVPLFFLLKVNQDKCVMNKSWFFLKESLNLNRKSQNMGLHKFDFDPAVVDKYLAIFPDRDVPDKEYPLERRDDVANVLGPFFECSNDMPNVVVIVMESLGSDVLGENEGGVTFTPFLDSLARHSLYWPNCLSTTPRSFGAVPAITGSVPHGIKGFQFGDIPAHNSMFSVLANNGYHTNAFYSGNFSFDRVYDYLIAQGVEYMSPFYHECFDDKNTKEDYSYWGFHDEVMFEKSLDVLNERADSKPSFSLFVTISQHDNYLRLNDVERQKEYSRKVQELISYLPPDVKPDYKKVSGHLMGFLYGDDALRHFFTEYNDSNFGNTIFVITGDHSLNIYNDNPLSPFHVPLLIWSPLLKTSNRFESLVSHNDITPSIIALLRDNYGLHCPKTVHWVGDGLDTVPDFESRLKTYFLRYCRDMKELVYDDHYLTLMDGSPKLYRIGKGLRLTALDDEALSEELIDKLHAIVYVDNYVYKNNKVTNHPIRGNSDFKMLKKVNVPDSVYCVSGKEKPSVMRPEETTFYKGKIKNDNKEIKVVLKADVKYTGFVWQDEFMSLVFDCDAIGDEACDVCATDVISKFFINKHLTQKECMKLEFTHLVKVDNADSVNISLALLPPVKDVYWCPEHTLTMKNVEVTIYGTKR
;
A
#
# COMPACT_ATOMS: atom_id res chain seq x y z
N MET A 1 -0.56 57.06 -1.37
CA MET A 1 -0.23 56.21 -0.18
C MET A 1 -1.42 56.13 0.80
N GLY A 2 -2.05 57.24 1.22
CA GLY A 2 -3.14 57.19 2.22
C GLY A 2 -4.34 56.34 1.84
N ASP A 3 -4.76 56.32 0.54
CA ASP A 3 -5.87 55.47 0.09
C ASP A 3 -5.52 53.97 0.15
N LEU A 4 -4.28 53.61 -0.16
CA LEU A 4 -3.78 52.21 -0.05
C LEU A 4 -3.76 51.74 1.42
N PHE A 5 -3.24 52.57 2.33
CA PHE A 5 -3.19 52.22 3.77
C PHE A 5 -4.60 52.10 4.36
N SER A 6 -5.57 52.97 3.92
CA SER A 6 -6.95 52.82 4.33
C SER A 6 -7.59 51.51 3.87
N LYS A 7 -7.26 51.04 2.66
CA LYS A 7 -7.76 49.76 2.15
C LYS A 7 -7.17 48.57 2.92
N ILE A 8 -5.89 48.64 3.29
CA ILE A 8 -5.17 47.55 4.03
C ILE A 8 -5.66 47.46 5.49
N GLY A 9 -6.27 48.51 6.07
CA GLY A 9 -6.73 48.49 7.46
C GLY A 9 -7.69 47.35 7.82
N LYS A 10 -8.47 46.84 6.87
CA LYS A 10 -9.31 45.62 7.06
C LYS A 10 -8.47 44.35 7.01
N PHE A 11 -7.45 44.29 6.15
CA PHE A 11 -6.54 43.14 6.05
C PHE A 11 -5.70 42.98 7.30
N ASN A 12 -5.32 44.07 7.98
CA ASN A 12 -4.62 44.02 9.26
C ASN A 12 -5.38 43.19 10.29
N GLY A 13 -6.71 43.32 10.32
CA GLY A 13 -7.57 42.54 11.21
C GLY A 13 -7.62 41.08 10.83
N LEU A 14 -7.71 40.76 9.53
CA LEU A 14 -7.66 39.38 9.03
C LEU A 14 -6.34 38.71 9.37
N PHE A 15 -5.21 39.41 9.13
CA PHE A 15 -3.87 38.93 9.45
C PHE A 15 -3.72 38.59 10.93
N LEU A 16 -4.06 39.53 11.83
CA LEU A 16 -3.93 39.33 13.26
C LEU A 16 -4.80 38.17 13.74
N SER A 17 -6.07 38.10 13.25
CA SER A 17 -6.98 37.02 13.60
C SER A 17 -6.46 35.65 13.17
N PHE A 18 -5.85 35.56 11.99
CA PHE A 18 -5.27 34.32 11.49
C PHE A 18 -4.08 33.87 12.33
N VAL A 19 -3.14 34.80 12.62
CA VAL A 19 -1.98 34.51 13.49
C VAL A 19 -2.42 34.01 14.86
N ILE A 20 -3.37 34.71 15.51
CA ILE A 20 -3.89 34.30 16.81
C ILE A 20 -4.53 32.90 16.74
N SER A 21 -5.31 32.62 15.71
CA SER A 21 -5.98 31.31 15.54
C SER A 21 -4.98 30.16 15.37
N ILE A 22 -3.91 30.35 14.59
CA ILE A 22 -2.83 29.35 14.44
C ILE A 22 -2.15 29.10 15.80
N PHE A 23 -1.84 30.17 16.57
CA PHE A 23 -1.21 29.99 17.89
C PHE A 23 -2.13 29.31 18.90
N ILE A 24 -3.43 29.60 18.91
CA ILE A 24 -4.40 28.89 19.75
C ILE A 24 -4.41 27.41 19.38
N LEU A 25 -4.44 27.07 18.08
CA LEU A 25 -4.39 25.69 17.62
C LEU A 25 -3.11 24.97 18.11
N LYS A 26 -1.95 25.65 18.03
CA LYS A 26 -0.68 25.08 18.49
C LYS A 26 -0.63 24.87 20.01
N VAL A 27 -1.23 25.75 20.77
CA VAL A 27 -1.38 25.54 22.22
C VAL A 27 -2.22 24.29 22.50
N VAL A 28 -3.32 24.10 21.77
CA VAL A 28 -4.14 22.89 21.90
C VAL A 28 -3.33 21.64 21.53
N GLU A 29 -2.56 21.66 20.43
CA GLU A 29 -1.68 20.54 20.06
C GLU A 29 -0.62 20.24 21.14
N ILE A 30 0.02 21.26 21.70
CA ILE A 30 0.99 21.09 22.79
C ILE A 30 0.33 20.40 24.00
N VAL A 31 -0.87 20.85 24.38
CA VAL A 31 -1.62 20.25 25.49
C VAL A 31 -1.97 18.79 25.21
N VAL A 32 -2.47 18.50 24.01
CA VAL A 32 -2.79 17.12 23.59
C VAL A 32 -1.55 16.24 23.60
N THR A 33 -0.43 16.71 23.04
CA THR A 33 0.85 16.00 23.02
C THR A 33 1.38 15.75 24.45
N PHE A 34 1.29 16.74 25.33
CA PHE A 34 1.68 16.59 26.72
C PHE A 34 0.82 15.56 27.48
N ILE A 35 -0.52 15.59 27.29
CA ILE A 35 -1.43 14.61 27.88
C ILE A 35 -1.13 13.20 27.36
N SER A 36 -0.68 13.08 26.11
CA SER A 36 -0.28 11.82 25.51
C SER A 36 1.10 11.31 25.98
N GLY A 37 1.78 12.03 26.89
CA GLY A 37 3.06 11.62 27.45
C GLY A 37 4.29 11.83 26.55
N VAL A 38 4.13 12.51 25.41
CA VAL A 38 5.22 12.79 24.48
C VAL A 38 5.96 14.06 24.92
N LEU A 39 7.27 13.97 25.09
CA LEU A 39 8.13 15.12 25.41
C LEU A 39 8.46 15.91 24.14
N ILE A 40 8.25 17.21 24.19
CA ILE A 40 8.58 18.12 23.10
C ILE A 40 10.03 18.60 23.30
N ALA A 41 10.90 18.27 22.34
CA ALA A 41 12.32 18.59 22.42
C ALA A 41 12.65 20.07 22.11
N ASP A 42 11.88 20.73 21.22
CA ASP A 42 12.15 22.08 20.76
C ASP A 42 10.89 22.96 20.72
N TYR A 43 10.66 23.72 21.78
CA TYR A 43 9.59 24.72 21.84
C TYR A 43 9.87 25.98 21.00
N SER A 44 11.15 26.32 20.76
CA SER A 44 11.50 27.50 19.99
C SER A 44 11.14 27.33 18.51
N GLY A 45 11.35 26.13 17.98
CA GLY A 45 10.98 25.76 16.60
C GLY A 45 9.49 25.92 16.31
N ILE A 46 8.64 25.67 17.32
CA ILE A 46 7.19 25.84 17.19
C ILE A 46 6.85 27.31 16.90
N ILE A 47 7.48 28.23 17.66
CA ILE A 47 7.17 29.67 17.57
C ILE A 47 7.63 30.20 16.21
N TYR A 48 8.93 30.07 15.87
CA TYR A 48 9.45 30.67 14.63
C TYR A 48 8.85 30.00 13.38
N GLY A 49 8.62 28.68 13.40
CA GLY A 49 8.05 27.98 12.27
C GLY A 49 6.61 28.43 11.94
N ASN A 50 5.78 28.59 12.96
CA ASN A 50 4.42 29.09 12.76
C ASN A 50 4.39 30.56 12.37
N LEU A 51 5.31 31.38 12.90
CA LEU A 51 5.45 32.79 12.48
C LEU A 51 5.82 32.89 11.00
N ILE A 52 6.80 32.11 10.52
CA ILE A 52 7.22 32.08 9.12
C ILE A 52 6.07 31.63 8.22
N TYR A 53 5.35 30.57 8.58
CA TYR A 53 4.14 30.11 7.86
C TYR A 53 3.10 31.20 7.77
N CYS A 54 2.72 31.81 8.90
CA CYS A 54 1.73 32.88 8.96
C CYS A 54 2.12 34.06 8.07
N GLY A 55 3.37 34.49 8.09
CA GLY A 55 3.86 35.58 7.27
C GLY A 55 3.83 35.26 5.78
N PHE A 56 4.27 34.08 5.38
CA PHE A 56 4.27 33.63 3.98
C PHE A 56 2.84 33.53 3.42
N VAL A 57 1.94 32.84 4.13
CA VAL A 57 0.55 32.67 3.71
C VAL A 57 -0.17 34.01 3.65
N SER A 58 0.01 34.84 4.67
CA SER A 58 -0.62 36.16 4.70
C SER A 58 -0.13 37.09 3.58
N PHE A 59 1.13 36.95 3.16
CA PHE A 59 1.67 37.66 2.00
C PHE A 59 0.93 37.25 0.71
N LEU A 60 0.73 35.96 0.48
CA LEU A 60 -0.01 35.49 -0.69
C LEU A 60 -1.46 35.98 -0.68
N VAL A 61 -2.11 35.89 0.48
CA VAL A 61 -3.49 36.37 0.65
C VAL A 61 -3.59 37.89 0.53
N LEU A 62 -2.56 38.65 0.96
CA LEU A 62 -2.50 40.11 0.76
C LEU A 62 -2.48 40.48 -0.73
N ILE A 63 -1.74 39.74 -1.56
CA ILE A 63 -1.73 39.96 -3.01
C ILE A 63 -3.17 39.80 -3.56
N ILE A 64 -3.85 38.71 -3.22
CA ILE A 64 -5.24 38.45 -3.63
C ILE A 64 -6.16 39.57 -3.12
N TYR A 65 -5.99 39.95 -1.86
CA TYR A 65 -6.78 41.03 -1.24
C TYR A 65 -6.60 42.35 -2.01
N LEU A 66 -5.37 42.74 -2.32
CA LEU A 66 -5.10 43.96 -3.05
C LEU A 66 -5.73 43.93 -4.44
N MET A 67 -5.60 42.81 -5.17
CA MET A 67 -6.24 42.65 -6.49
C MET A 67 -7.77 42.81 -6.42
N LEU A 68 -8.41 42.13 -5.47
CA LEU A 68 -9.87 42.20 -5.30
C LEU A 68 -10.33 43.52 -4.71
N SER A 69 -9.50 44.21 -3.92
CA SER A 69 -9.84 45.51 -3.32
C SER A 69 -10.04 46.65 -4.34
N PHE A 70 -9.49 46.51 -5.56
CA PHE A 70 -9.78 47.40 -6.67
C PHE A 70 -11.24 47.31 -7.11
N LEU A 71 -11.90 46.17 -6.95
CA LEU A 71 -13.32 45.99 -7.24
C LEU A 71 -14.18 46.38 -6.04
N SER A 72 -13.88 45.81 -4.88
CA SER A 72 -14.60 46.09 -3.63
C SER A 72 -13.79 45.61 -2.42
N VAL A 73 -13.53 46.50 -1.47
CA VAL A 73 -12.87 46.17 -0.19
C VAL A 73 -13.70 45.18 0.61
N LYS A 74 -15.02 45.24 0.54
CA LYS A 74 -15.92 44.30 1.24
C LYS A 74 -15.80 42.89 0.67
N THR A 75 -15.82 42.76 -0.65
CA THR A 75 -15.65 41.48 -1.35
C THR A 75 -14.28 40.90 -1.11
N ALA A 76 -13.22 41.71 -1.19
CA ALA A 76 -11.84 41.31 -0.89
C ALA A 76 -11.74 40.77 0.54
N SER A 77 -12.27 41.46 1.53
CA SER A 77 -12.28 41.07 2.92
C SER A 77 -12.98 39.71 3.12
N TRP A 78 -14.14 39.54 2.49
CA TRP A 78 -14.92 38.31 2.62
C TRP A 78 -14.19 37.10 1.99
N VAL A 79 -13.72 37.24 0.75
CA VAL A 79 -13.01 36.20 0.03
C VAL A 79 -11.73 35.78 0.78
N CYS A 80 -10.93 36.76 1.23
CA CYS A 80 -9.70 36.47 1.97
C CYS A 80 -9.99 35.88 3.35
N SER A 81 -11.08 36.27 4.03
CA SER A 81 -11.51 35.63 5.27
C SER A 81 -11.84 34.15 5.06
N VAL A 82 -12.57 33.82 3.98
CA VAL A 82 -12.89 32.42 3.64
C VAL A 82 -11.61 31.62 3.31
N LEU A 83 -10.69 32.21 2.53
CA LEU A 83 -9.42 31.55 2.21
C LEU A 83 -8.59 31.23 3.46
N LEU A 84 -8.46 32.19 4.37
CA LEU A 84 -7.73 31.97 5.62
C LEU A 84 -8.44 30.96 6.54
N ALA A 85 -9.78 30.93 6.56
CA ALA A 85 -10.55 29.93 7.28
C ALA A 85 -10.32 28.50 6.71
N LEU A 86 -10.28 28.37 5.39
CA LEU A 86 -9.98 27.08 4.74
C LEU A 86 -8.56 26.58 5.06
N LEU A 87 -7.58 27.49 5.16
CA LEU A 87 -6.22 27.13 5.56
C LEU A 87 -6.14 26.71 7.04
N LEU A 88 -6.96 27.30 7.93
CA LEU A 88 -7.09 26.80 9.30
C LEU A 88 -7.69 25.40 9.36
N VAL A 89 -8.73 25.15 8.55
CA VAL A 89 -9.33 23.80 8.45
C VAL A 89 -8.30 22.79 7.92
N ALA A 90 -7.51 23.17 6.93
CA ALA A 90 -6.46 22.31 6.40
C ALA A 90 -5.39 21.99 7.47
N GLU A 91 -4.94 22.98 8.24
CA GLU A 91 -3.97 22.74 9.34
C GLU A 91 -4.54 21.80 10.39
N ILE A 92 -5.83 21.97 10.75
CA ILE A 92 -6.50 21.06 11.68
C ILE A 92 -6.56 19.64 11.10
N GLY A 93 -6.96 19.52 9.84
CA GLY A 93 -7.04 18.23 9.15
C GLY A 93 -5.69 17.49 9.09
N PHE A 94 -4.62 18.20 8.74
CA PHE A 94 -3.27 17.64 8.74
C PHE A 94 -2.77 17.30 10.15
N SER A 95 -3.15 18.07 11.15
CA SER A 95 -2.83 17.77 12.55
C SER A 95 -3.56 16.51 13.02
N MET A 96 -4.84 16.36 12.69
CA MET A 96 -5.61 15.16 13.01
C MET A 96 -5.04 13.93 12.32
N TYR A 97 -4.69 14.04 11.03
CA TYR A 97 -4.04 12.98 10.30
C TYR A 97 -2.72 12.55 10.98
N TYR A 98 -1.89 13.51 11.37
CA TYR A 98 -0.64 13.21 12.08
C TYR A 98 -0.88 12.48 13.40
N HIS A 99 -1.85 12.94 14.19
CA HIS A 99 -2.14 12.31 15.48
C HIS A 99 -2.74 10.90 15.34
N SER A 100 -3.41 10.60 14.22
CA SER A 100 -3.97 9.26 13.97
C SER A 100 -2.94 8.29 13.36
N THR A 101 -2.01 8.79 12.53
CA THR A 101 -1.10 7.93 11.75
C THR A 101 0.38 8.02 12.16
N GLY A 102 0.75 9.00 13.01
CA GLY A 102 2.15 9.30 13.33
C GLY A 102 2.95 9.89 12.16
N MET A 103 2.32 10.13 11.00
CA MET A 103 2.97 10.56 9.77
C MET A 103 2.51 11.94 9.33
N LEU A 104 3.47 12.72 8.77
CA LEU A 104 3.16 14.02 8.19
C LEU A 104 2.60 13.83 6.77
N MET A 105 1.45 14.43 6.48
CA MET A 105 0.88 14.45 5.14
C MET A 105 1.72 15.34 4.23
N GLY A 106 2.24 14.80 3.15
CA GLY A 106 3.05 15.51 2.17
C GLY A 106 2.47 15.44 0.76
N LYS A 107 3.37 15.39 -0.22
CA LYS A 107 3.01 15.32 -1.66
C LYS A 107 2.19 14.08 -2.04
N GLU A 108 2.20 13.04 -1.22
CA GLU A 108 1.45 11.80 -1.41
C GLU A 108 -0.06 12.04 -1.52
N LEU A 109 -0.59 13.11 -0.91
CA LEU A 109 -1.99 13.48 -1.04
C LEU A 109 -2.43 13.65 -2.51
N PHE A 110 -1.53 14.10 -3.39
CA PHE A 110 -1.82 14.29 -4.81
C PHE A 110 -1.85 12.99 -5.62
N PHE A 111 -1.35 11.91 -5.04
CA PHE A 111 -1.27 10.59 -5.68
C PHE A 111 -2.27 9.61 -5.11
N ARG A 112 -2.90 9.93 -3.96
CA ARG A 112 -3.91 9.08 -3.34
C ARG A 112 -5.28 9.26 -4.00
N PRO A 113 -6.03 8.18 -4.19
CA PRO A 113 -7.44 8.26 -4.52
C PRO A 113 -8.20 9.05 -3.47
N LEU A 114 -9.16 9.86 -3.90
CA LEU A 114 -9.92 10.71 -2.97
C LEU A 114 -10.70 9.90 -1.92
N TRP A 115 -11.13 8.70 -2.28
CA TRP A 115 -11.85 7.80 -1.37
C TRP A 115 -10.97 7.36 -0.20
N GLU A 116 -9.68 7.07 -0.44
CA GLU A 116 -8.73 6.71 0.62
C GLU A 116 -8.54 7.87 1.61
N VAL A 117 -8.49 9.09 1.07
CA VAL A 117 -8.44 10.30 1.91
C VAL A 117 -9.73 10.48 2.71
N ILE A 118 -10.90 10.28 2.08
CA ILE A 118 -12.20 10.37 2.76
C ILE A 118 -12.34 9.30 3.82
N ALA A 119 -11.99 8.06 3.53
CA ALA A 119 -12.02 6.96 4.48
C ALA A 119 -11.13 7.24 5.71
N THR A 120 -9.92 7.76 5.48
CA THR A 120 -9.03 8.16 6.58
C THR A 120 -9.64 9.29 7.41
N VAL A 121 -10.31 10.27 6.77
CA VAL A 121 -10.96 11.38 7.46
C VAL A 121 -12.19 10.92 8.26
N GLU A 122 -13.04 10.07 7.70
CA GLU A 122 -14.24 9.54 8.38
C GLU A 122 -13.88 8.77 9.65
N ASN A 123 -12.73 8.10 9.63
CA ASN A 123 -12.25 7.33 10.79
C ASN A 123 -11.57 8.19 11.85
N ALA A 124 -10.82 9.20 11.44
CA ALA A 124 -10.10 10.11 12.32
C ALA A 124 -11.02 11.17 12.94
N VAL A 125 -12.10 11.59 12.24
CA VAL A 125 -12.96 12.72 12.62
C VAL A 125 -14.21 12.25 13.36
N LYS A 126 -14.22 12.40 14.66
CA LYS A 126 -15.41 12.18 15.50
C LYS A 126 -16.25 13.46 15.58
N TRP A 127 -17.54 13.34 15.89
CA TRP A 127 -18.47 14.48 15.94
C TRP A 127 -18.00 15.66 16.82
N TYR A 128 -17.31 15.39 17.93
CA TYR A 128 -16.78 16.44 18.80
C TYR A 128 -15.61 17.23 18.19
N HIS A 129 -14.85 16.62 17.27
CA HIS A 129 -13.84 17.32 16.49
C HIS A 129 -14.52 18.32 15.54
N LEU A 130 -15.62 17.92 14.89
CA LEU A 130 -16.40 18.83 14.03
C LEU A 130 -16.93 20.02 14.80
N VAL A 131 -17.44 19.81 16.02
CA VAL A 131 -17.89 20.92 16.89
C VAL A 131 -16.73 21.86 17.22
N GLY A 132 -15.54 21.34 17.54
CA GLY A 132 -14.35 22.14 17.79
C GLY A 132 -13.91 22.96 16.57
N VAL A 133 -13.87 22.35 15.39
CA VAL A 133 -13.55 23.01 14.12
C VAL A 133 -14.56 24.12 13.79
N ILE A 134 -15.85 23.82 13.90
CA ILE A 134 -16.93 24.81 13.65
C ILE A 134 -16.80 25.97 14.65
N GLY A 135 -16.56 25.67 15.93
CA GLY A 135 -16.37 26.69 16.97
C GLY A 135 -15.18 27.61 16.66
N LEU A 136 -14.05 27.05 16.23
CA LEU A 136 -12.84 27.82 15.86
C LEU A 136 -13.10 28.69 14.63
N ILE A 137 -13.78 28.17 13.60
CA ILE A 137 -14.14 28.91 12.39
C ILE A 137 -15.10 30.08 12.72
N ILE A 138 -16.09 29.83 13.58
CA ILE A 138 -17.02 30.88 14.03
C ILE A 138 -16.26 31.96 14.79
N LEU A 139 -15.40 31.57 15.75
CA LEU A 139 -14.58 32.50 16.51
C LEU A 139 -13.68 33.33 15.60
N TYR A 140 -12.95 32.69 14.70
CA TYR A 140 -12.13 33.35 13.69
C TYR A 140 -12.95 34.34 12.86
N SER A 141 -14.10 33.90 12.34
CA SER A 141 -14.93 34.74 11.48
C SER A 141 -15.48 35.99 12.20
N ILE A 142 -15.89 35.82 13.47
CA ILE A 142 -16.37 36.95 14.31
C ILE A 142 -15.21 37.94 14.57
N VAL A 143 -14.04 37.44 14.96
CA VAL A 143 -12.88 38.29 15.25
C VAL A 143 -12.38 38.97 13.98
N ALA A 144 -12.22 38.22 12.89
CA ALA A 144 -11.75 38.74 11.61
C ALA A 144 -12.62 39.83 11.00
N GLN A 145 -13.96 39.78 11.21
CA GLN A 145 -14.87 40.79 10.70
C GLN A 145 -14.99 42.02 11.63
N ARG A 146 -14.81 41.86 12.93
CA ARG A 146 -14.95 42.93 13.93
C ARG A 146 -13.67 43.73 14.16
N VAL A 147 -12.50 43.07 14.01
CA VAL A 147 -11.22 43.73 14.21
C VAL A 147 -10.87 44.61 13.01
N LEU A 148 -10.84 45.90 13.23
CA LEU A 148 -10.40 46.91 12.25
C LEU A 148 -9.21 47.66 12.82
N ILE A 149 -8.00 47.44 12.28
CA ILE A 149 -6.79 48.08 12.73
C ILE A 149 -6.37 49.14 11.70
N LYS A 150 -6.73 50.39 11.97
CA LYS A 150 -6.42 51.57 11.10
C LYS A 150 -5.11 52.22 11.55
N SER A 151 -4.07 51.45 11.81
CA SER A 151 -2.78 51.96 12.23
C SER A 151 -1.76 51.79 11.12
N ASP A 152 -1.22 52.90 10.65
CA ASP A 152 -0.16 52.88 9.62
C ASP A 152 1.11 52.21 10.14
N VAL A 153 1.39 52.41 11.44
CA VAL A 153 2.53 51.71 12.12
C VAL A 153 2.33 50.22 12.12
N PHE A 154 1.14 49.74 12.46
CA PHE A 154 0.85 48.32 12.42
C PHE A 154 0.96 47.74 11.00
N THR A 155 0.47 48.47 10.02
CA THR A 155 0.59 48.06 8.60
C THR A 155 2.06 47.92 8.17
N LEU A 156 2.91 48.91 8.55
CA LEU A 156 4.36 48.85 8.26
C LEU A 156 5.02 47.65 8.97
N ILE A 157 4.69 47.39 10.23
CA ILE A 157 5.21 46.24 10.97
C ILE A 157 4.79 44.93 10.28
N MET A 158 3.53 44.81 9.90
CA MET A 158 2.99 43.64 9.18
C MET A 158 3.72 43.40 7.84
N LEU A 159 3.92 44.46 7.06
CA LEU A 159 4.63 44.36 5.77
C LEU A 159 6.12 44.02 5.99
N ALA A 160 6.78 44.61 6.99
CA ALA A 160 8.15 44.27 7.36
C ALA A 160 8.27 42.79 7.81
N PHE A 161 7.31 42.34 8.62
CA PHE A 161 7.22 40.94 9.04
C PHE A 161 7.11 40.00 7.83
N MET A 162 6.21 40.29 6.89
CA MET A 162 6.09 39.49 5.65
C MET A 162 7.37 39.53 4.79
N ALA A 163 8.02 40.69 4.68
CA ALA A 163 9.25 40.83 3.92
C ALA A 163 10.40 39.98 4.49
N VAL A 164 10.42 39.74 5.80
CA VAL A 164 11.39 38.86 6.44
C VAL A 164 10.98 37.39 6.36
N THR A 165 9.72 37.07 6.59
CA THR A 165 9.24 35.67 6.68
C THR A 165 9.15 34.98 5.32
N VAL A 166 8.86 35.72 4.22
CA VAL A 166 8.80 35.14 2.88
C VAL A 166 10.11 34.52 2.43
N PRO A 167 11.27 35.23 2.47
CA PRO A 167 12.55 34.60 2.18
C PRO A 167 12.88 33.43 3.13
N LEU A 168 12.61 33.59 4.42
CA LEU A 168 12.88 32.54 5.41
C LEU A 168 12.08 31.27 5.14
N PHE A 169 10.87 31.38 4.62
CA PHE A 169 10.08 30.22 4.22
C PHE A 169 10.80 29.33 3.21
N PHE A 170 11.52 29.90 2.27
CA PHE A 170 12.26 29.15 1.25
C PHE A 170 13.66 28.72 1.70
N LEU A 171 14.31 29.50 2.56
CA LEU A 171 15.71 29.27 2.96
C LEU A 171 15.85 28.30 4.13
N LEU A 172 14.93 28.33 5.09
CA LEU A 172 15.03 27.48 6.27
C LEU A 172 14.62 26.05 5.97
N LYS A 173 15.42 25.09 6.45
CA LYS A 173 15.05 23.69 6.49
C LYS A 173 14.00 23.50 7.58
N VAL A 174 13.02 22.62 7.31
CA VAL A 174 12.01 22.21 8.30
C VAL A 174 12.69 21.21 9.24
N ASN A 175 13.29 21.70 10.31
CA ASN A 175 13.93 20.87 11.34
C ASN A 175 13.22 21.16 12.66
N GLN A 176 11.95 20.70 12.76
CA GLN A 176 11.10 20.92 13.93
C GLN A 176 10.57 19.55 14.40
N ASP A 177 10.27 19.48 15.69
CA ASP A 177 9.57 18.33 16.25
C ASP A 177 8.27 18.08 15.45
N LYS A 178 8.12 16.86 14.93
CA LYS A 178 6.99 16.46 14.07
C LYS A 178 5.65 16.65 14.78
N CYS A 179 5.62 16.49 16.11
CA CYS A 179 4.43 16.58 16.91
C CYS A 179 3.76 17.96 16.85
N VAL A 180 4.57 19.03 16.83
CA VAL A 180 4.06 20.41 17.01
C VAL A 180 4.42 21.36 15.87
N MET A 181 5.13 20.88 14.85
CA MET A 181 5.43 21.66 13.65
C MET A 181 4.14 22.10 12.94
N ASN A 182 4.23 23.16 12.13
CA ASN A 182 3.13 23.54 11.25
C ASN A 182 3.05 22.55 10.08
N LYS A 183 1.98 21.73 10.07
CA LYS A 183 1.81 20.64 9.09
C LYS A 183 1.48 21.18 7.71
N SER A 184 0.76 22.29 7.63
CA SER A 184 0.52 22.98 6.35
C SER A 184 1.80 23.56 5.75
N TRP A 185 2.74 24.02 6.58
CA TRP A 185 4.06 24.42 6.06
C TRP A 185 4.82 23.22 5.47
N PHE A 186 4.85 22.10 6.20
CA PHE A 186 5.46 20.88 5.68
C PHE A 186 4.82 20.48 4.35
N PHE A 187 3.48 20.41 4.31
CA PHE A 187 2.73 20.08 3.11
C PHE A 187 3.04 21.02 1.93
N LEU A 188 3.04 22.32 2.15
CA LEU A 188 3.37 23.31 1.11
C LEU A 188 4.81 23.17 0.62
N LYS A 189 5.76 22.97 1.52
CA LYS A 189 7.17 22.75 1.17
C LYS A 189 7.36 21.52 0.30
N GLU A 190 6.77 20.39 0.72
CA GLU A 190 6.83 19.15 -0.05
C GLU A 190 6.11 19.29 -1.40
N SER A 191 4.98 19.98 -1.44
CA SER A 191 4.23 20.24 -2.68
C SER A 191 4.99 21.15 -3.65
N LEU A 192 5.63 22.21 -3.17
CA LEU A 192 6.47 23.10 -4.00
C LEU A 192 7.76 22.41 -4.50
N ASN A 193 8.24 21.43 -3.76
CA ASN A 193 9.43 20.64 -4.13
C ASN A 193 9.10 19.47 -5.09
N LEU A 194 7.84 19.25 -5.43
CA LEU A 194 7.41 18.18 -6.35
C LEU A 194 8.22 18.13 -7.65
N ASN A 195 8.56 19.30 -8.20
CA ASN A 195 9.33 19.39 -9.44
C ASN A 195 10.85 19.57 -9.25
N ARG A 196 11.30 20.12 -8.13
CA ARG A 196 12.72 20.46 -7.93
C ARG A 196 13.58 19.25 -7.55
N LYS A 197 13.10 18.33 -6.75
CA LYS A 197 13.88 17.14 -6.30
C LYS A 197 13.95 16.04 -7.35
N SER A 198 12.99 15.95 -8.28
CA SER A 198 13.11 15.04 -9.44
C SER A 198 14.18 15.52 -10.44
N GLN A 199 14.48 16.81 -10.46
CA GLN A 199 15.56 17.37 -11.32
C GLN A 199 16.97 17.12 -10.75
N ASN A 200 17.13 17.07 -9.42
CA ASN A 200 18.46 16.92 -8.79
C ASN A 200 19.01 15.48 -8.79
N MET A 201 18.17 14.46 -9.06
CA MET A 201 18.64 13.08 -9.25
C MET A 201 18.78 12.66 -10.72
N GLY A 202 18.70 13.60 -11.66
CA GLY A 202 18.81 13.26 -13.09
C GLY A 202 17.66 12.38 -13.63
N LEU A 203 16.51 12.36 -12.92
CA LEU A 203 15.40 11.41 -13.08
C LEU A 203 14.58 11.54 -14.39
N HIS A 204 15.04 12.29 -15.39
CA HIS A 204 14.28 12.48 -16.62
C HIS A 204 14.61 11.50 -17.75
N LYS A 205 15.71 10.75 -17.64
CA LYS A 205 16.09 9.74 -18.62
C LYS A 205 16.72 8.55 -17.93
N PHE A 206 15.97 7.51 -17.69
CA PHE A 206 16.49 6.19 -17.31
C PHE A 206 16.74 5.40 -18.61
N ASP A 207 17.62 5.92 -19.44
CA ASP A 207 18.15 5.21 -20.61
C ASP A 207 19.30 4.30 -20.14
N PHE A 208 19.73 3.36 -20.96
CA PHE A 208 20.85 2.51 -20.58
C PHE A 208 22.14 3.33 -20.44
N ASP A 209 22.74 3.33 -19.23
CA ASP A 209 24.03 3.95 -18.94
C ASP A 209 25.00 2.89 -18.40
N PRO A 210 25.96 2.43 -19.24
CA PRO A 210 26.91 1.39 -18.85
C PRO A 210 27.72 1.76 -17.60
N ALA A 211 28.07 3.03 -17.41
CA ALA A 211 28.89 3.44 -16.27
C ALA A 211 28.14 3.32 -14.94
N VAL A 212 26.84 3.62 -14.93
CA VAL A 212 26.01 3.45 -13.75
C VAL A 212 25.71 1.98 -13.49
N VAL A 213 25.46 1.20 -14.56
CA VAL A 213 25.28 -0.25 -14.44
C VAL A 213 26.55 -0.91 -13.88
N ASP A 214 27.74 -0.51 -14.33
CA ASP A 214 29.00 -1.04 -13.79
C ASP A 214 29.19 -0.70 -12.30
N LYS A 215 28.78 0.50 -11.86
CA LYS A 215 28.74 0.86 -10.43
C LYS A 215 27.77 -0.03 -9.65
N TYR A 216 26.60 -0.29 -10.21
CA TYR A 216 25.61 -1.20 -9.60
C TYR A 216 26.16 -2.61 -9.47
N LEU A 217 26.75 -3.16 -10.53
CA LEU A 217 27.33 -4.51 -10.49
C LEU A 217 28.49 -4.63 -9.51
N ALA A 218 29.26 -3.55 -9.32
CA ALA A 218 30.31 -3.50 -8.31
C ALA A 218 29.81 -3.59 -6.85
N ILE A 219 28.52 -3.28 -6.61
CA ILE A 219 27.86 -3.49 -5.30
C ILE A 219 27.63 -4.97 -5.03
N PHE A 220 27.43 -5.75 -6.08
CA PHE A 220 27.10 -7.18 -6.04
C PHE A 220 28.12 -8.01 -6.84
N PRO A 221 29.41 -8.04 -6.40
CA PRO A 221 30.50 -8.63 -7.21
C PRO A 221 30.36 -10.13 -7.46
N ASP A 222 29.63 -10.81 -6.62
CA ASP A 222 29.43 -12.27 -6.70
C ASP A 222 28.33 -12.68 -7.70
N ARG A 223 27.54 -11.72 -8.23
CA ARG A 223 26.47 -11.99 -9.18
C ARG A 223 27.01 -12.13 -10.60
N ASP A 224 26.85 -13.30 -11.23
CA ASP A 224 27.19 -13.53 -12.65
C ASP A 224 26.06 -13.04 -13.56
N VAL A 225 26.19 -11.80 -14.05
CA VAL A 225 25.23 -11.12 -14.94
C VAL A 225 25.68 -11.23 -16.40
N PRO A 226 25.02 -12.07 -17.22
CA PRO A 226 25.46 -12.32 -18.59
C PRO A 226 25.25 -11.12 -19.55
N ASP A 227 24.19 -10.31 -19.30
CA ASP A 227 23.82 -9.19 -20.15
C ASP A 227 23.59 -7.93 -19.29
N LYS A 228 24.41 -6.92 -19.49
CA LYS A 228 24.33 -5.64 -18.77
C LYS A 228 23.05 -4.83 -19.07
N GLU A 229 22.37 -5.10 -20.19
CA GLU A 229 21.05 -4.50 -20.46
C GLU A 229 19.96 -5.03 -19.53
N TYR A 230 20.19 -6.20 -18.92
CA TYR A 230 19.35 -6.83 -17.92
C TYR A 230 20.13 -6.99 -16.60
N PRO A 231 20.48 -5.89 -15.92
CA PRO A 231 21.44 -5.90 -14.83
C PRO A 231 20.99 -6.65 -13.57
N LEU A 232 19.72 -7.00 -13.46
CA LEU A 232 19.19 -7.85 -12.41
C LEU A 232 19.27 -9.33 -12.79
N GLU A 233 19.26 -9.65 -14.11
CA GLU A 233 19.25 -11.04 -14.54
C GLU A 233 20.64 -11.67 -14.42
N ARG A 234 20.73 -12.67 -13.56
CA ARG A 234 21.96 -13.40 -13.23
C ARG A 234 21.76 -14.90 -13.32
N ARG A 235 22.83 -15.68 -13.38
CA ARG A 235 22.74 -17.13 -13.22
C ARG A 235 22.18 -17.43 -11.83
N ASP A 236 21.40 -18.52 -11.72
CA ASP A 236 20.87 -18.96 -10.43
C ASP A 236 21.98 -19.58 -9.59
N ASP A 237 22.53 -18.79 -8.69
CA ASP A 237 23.59 -19.12 -7.73
C ASP A 237 23.10 -19.09 -6.28
N VAL A 238 21.79 -18.95 -6.07
CA VAL A 238 21.20 -18.85 -4.74
C VAL A 238 21.44 -20.16 -3.97
N ALA A 239 22.14 -20.03 -2.84
CA ALA A 239 22.43 -21.14 -1.97
C ALA A 239 21.17 -21.66 -1.26
N ASN A 240 21.03 -22.98 -1.18
CA ASN A 240 19.95 -23.61 -0.41
C ASN A 240 20.29 -23.62 1.10
N VAL A 241 20.18 -22.48 1.75
CA VAL A 241 20.46 -22.31 3.18
C VAL A 241 19.40 -22.96 4.08
N LEU A 242 18.19 -23.20 3.56
CA LEU A 242 17.09 -23.83 4.29
C LEU A 242 17.17 -25.35 4.24
N GLY A 243 17.77 -25.93 3.21
CA GLY A 243 17.84 -27.37 2.95
C GLY A 243 18.31 -28.22 4.13
N PRO A 244 19.34 -27.83 4.89
CA PRO A 244 19.79 -28.59 6.06
C PRO A 244 18.72 -28.83 7.14
N PHE A 245 17.74 -27.93 7.24
CA PHE A 245 16.67 -27.96 8.24
C PHE A 245 15.44 -28.74 7.79
N PHE A 246 15.32 -29.08 6.50
CA PHE A 246 14.17 -29.80 5.94
C PHE A 246 14.52 -31.25 5.58
N GLU A 247 13.51 -32.11 5.65
CA GLU A 247 13.59 -33.43 5.06
C GLU A 247 13.62 -33.34 3.53
N CYS A 248 14.30 -34.28 2.88
CA CYS A 248 14.27 -34.41 1.42
C CYS A 248 13.19 -35.42 1.03
N SER A 249 12.43 -35.13 0.01
CA SER A 249 11.41 -36.02 -0.55
C SER A 249 11.31 -35.82 -2.06
N ASN A 250 10.82 -36.84 -2.76
CA ASN A 250 10.44 -36.71 -4.17
C ASN A 250 9.01 -36.10 -4.34
N ASP A 251 8.26 -36.02 -3.26
CA ASP A 251 6.91 -35.44 -3.28
C ASP A 251 7.02 -33.94 -3.02
N MET A 252 6.56 -33.15 -3.97
CA MET A 252 6.55 -31.69 -3.87
C MET A 252 5.62 -31.24 -2.75
N PRO A 253 6.10 -30.47 -1.75
CA PRO A 253 5.25 -29.94 -0.71
C PRO A 253 4.35 -28.82 -1.24
N ASN A 254 3.20 -28.61 -0.60
CA ASN A 254 2.46 -27.36 -0.75
C ASN A 254 3.27 -26.19 -0.16
N VAL A 255 3.02 -25.00 -0.66
CA VAL A 255 3.62 -23.77 -0.12
C VAL A 255 2.50 -22.80 0.24
N VAL A 256 2.49 -22.30 1.45
CA VAL A 256 1.55 -21.31 1.95
C VAL A 256 2.31 -20.10 2.46
N VAL A 257 2.03 -18.94 1.89
CA VAL A 257 2.57 -17.65 2.35
C VAL A 257 1.45 -16.86 3.00
N ILE A 258 1.62 -16.47 4.26
CA ILE A 258 0.66 -15.67 5.02
C ILE A 258 1.31 -14.33 5.33
N VAL A 259 0.74 -13.26 4.78
CA VAL A 259 1.16 -11.89 5.00
C VAL A 259 0.15 -11.24 5.93
N MET A 260 0.56 -11.00 7.17
CA MET A 260 -0.31 -10.45 8.20
C MET A 260 -0.22 -8.92 8.21
N GLU A 261 -1.37 -8.28 8.13
CA GLU A 261 -1.50 -6.81 8.17
C GLU A 261 -0.85 -6.22 9.42
N SER A 262 0.05 -5.27 9.21
CA SER A 262 0.71 -4.46 10.25
C SER A 262 1.50 -5.25 11.31
N LEU A 263 1.82 -6.54 11.10
CA LEU A 263 2.51 -7.39 12.06
C LEU A 263 3.98 -7.00 12.16
N GLY A 264 4.31 -6.14 13.14
CA GLY A 264 5.68 -5.81 13.49
C GLY A 264 6.31 -6.83 14.45
N SER A 265 7.65 -6.91 14.44
CA SER A 265 8.39 -7.70 15.41
C SER A 265 8.23 -7.22 16.85
N ASP A 266 7.73 -6.00 17.05
CA ASP A 266 7.39 -5.42 18.36
C ASP A 266 6.08 -5.96 18.96
N VAL A 267 5.26 -6.66 18.17
CA VAL A 267 4.03 -7.33 18.63
C VAL A 267 4.26 -8.80 18.94
N LEU A 268 5.21 -9.43 18.22
CA LEU A 268 5.55 -10.84 18.37
C LEU A 268 6.63 -11.03 19.44
N GLY A 269 6.45 -12.05 20.25
CA GLY A 269 7.44 -12.46 21.26
C GLY A 269 7.30 -11.75 22.59
N GLU A 270 8.23 -12.04 23.47
CA GLU A 270 8.33 -11.38 24.77
C GLU A 270 8.88 -9.97 24.57
N ASN A 271 7.96 -9.01 24.43
CA ASN A 271 8.31 -7.59 24.52
C ASN A 271 8.95 -7.29 25.89
N GLU A 272 9.43 -6.06 26.10
CA GLU A 272 10.11 -5.63 27.36
C GLU A 272 9.30 -5.93 28.64
N GLY A 273 8.02 -6.27 28.54
CA GLY A 273 7.13 -6.61 29.67
C GLY A 273 6.81 -8.09 29.83
N GLY A 274 7.34 -8.96 28.99
CA GLY A 274 7.01 -10.40 29.02
C GLY A 274 5.54 -10.69 28.67
N VAL A 275 4.88 -9.80 27.94
CA VAL A 275 3.46 -9.90 27.57
C VAL A 275 3.37 -10.15 26.08
N THR A 276 2.55 -11.12 25.66
CA THR A 276 2.29 -11.39 24.24
C THR A 276 0.87 -11.01 23.81
N PHE A 277 0.75 -10.46 22.61
CA PHE A 277 -0.53 -10.21 21.95
C PHE A 277 -0.79 -11.20 20.79
N THR A 278 0.14 -12.15 20.59
CA THR A 278 0.11 -13.17 19.54
C THR A 278 0.54 -14.53 20.08
N PRO A 279 -0.17 -15.10 21.06
CA PRO A 279 0.28 -16.31 21.78
C PRO A 279 0.44 -17.53 20.89
N PHE A 280 -0.36 -17.71 19.83
CA PHE A 280 -0.20 -18.81 18.88
C PHE A 280 1.05 -18.62 18.03
N LEU A 281 1.26 -17.43 17.43
CA LEU A 281 2.44 -17.11 16.64
C LEU A 281 3.72 -17.24 17.48
N ASP A 282 3.71 -16.84 18.74
CA ASP A 282 4.85 -17.00 19.65
C ASP A 282 5.16 -18.47 19.92
N SER A 283 4.13 -19.29 20.05
CA SER A 283 4.30 -20.74 20.14
C SER A 283 4.85 -21.31 18.85
N LEU A 284 4.31 -20.90 17.72
CA LEU A 284 4.74 -21.35 16.39
C LEU A 284 6.19 -20.94 16.11
N ALA A 285 6.60 -19.73 16.48
CA ALA A 285 7.96 -19.23 16.32
C ALA A 285 9.01 -20.12 17.02
N ARG A 286 8.68 -20.66 18.19
CA ARG A 286 9.55 -21.61 18.91
C ARG A 286 9.74 -22.96 18.20
N HIS A 287 8.82 -23.29 17.26
CA HIS A 287 8.83 -24.51 16.48
C HIS A 287 9.15 -24.30 15.00
N SER A 288 9.60 -23.10 14.65
CA SER A 288 9.89 -22.66 13.28
C SER A 288 11.38 -22.37 13.06
N LEU A 289 11.76 -22.14 11.82
CA LEU A 289 12.89 -21.29 11.51
C LEU A 289 12.41 -19.86 11.66
N TYR A 290 13.02 -19.09 12.56
CA TYR A 290 12.53 -17.77 12.96
C TYR A 290 13.59 -16.69 12.85
N TRP A 291 13.27 -15.63 12.09
CA TRP A 291 14.07 -14.41 11.96
C TRP A 291 13.30 -13.25 12.60
N PRO A 292 13.69 -12.80 13.80
CA PRO A 292 13.07 -11.61 14.43
C PRO A 292 13.46 -10.31 13.72
N ASN A 293 14.58 -10.29 12.98
CA ASN A 293 15.14 -9.11 12.33
C ASN A 293 14.90 -9.16 10.81
N CYS A 294 13.65 -9.29 10.35
CA CYS A 294 13.30 -9.17 8.95
C CYS A 294 12.85 -7.74 8.64
N LEU A 295 13.20 -7.23 7.46
CA LEU A 295 12.78 -5.93 6.98
C LEU A 295 11.82 -6.06 5.80
N SER A 296 10.67 -5.45 5.90
CA SER A 296 9.83 -5.17 4.74
C SER A 296 10.53 -4.13 3.85
N THR A 297 10.16 -4.06 2.57
CA THR A 297 10.76 -3.11 1.62
C THR A 297 9.99 -1.81 1.52
N THR A 298 8.79 -1.77 2.08
CA THR A 298 7.90 -0.60 2.17
C THR A 298 7.25 -0.55 3.54
N PRO A 299 6.92 0.63 4.08
CA PRO A 299 6.23 0.76 5.36
C PRO A 299 4.69 0.69 5.20
N ARG A 300 4.22 0.01 4.15
CA ARG A 300 2.81 -0.15 3.76
C ARG A 300 2.63 -1.40 2.91
N SER A 301 1.42 -1.92 2.86
CA SER A 301 1.07 -3.20 2.23
C SER A 301 1.42 -3.31 0.74
N PHE A 302 1.41 -2.20 -0.02
CA PHE A 302 1.54 -2.22 -1.49
C PHE A 302 2.80 -2.91 -2.04
N GLY A 303 3.91 -2.86 -1.31
CA GLY A 303 5.17 -3.45 -1.75
C GLY A 303 5.41 -4.87 -1.23
N ALA A 304 4.64 -5.33 -0.24
CA ALA A 304 4.90 -6.59 0.43
C ALA A 304 4.70 -7.80 -0.51
N VAL A 305 3.55 -7.90 -1.17
CA VAL A 305 3.25 -9.03 -2.07
C VAL A 305 4.28 -9.17 -3.19
N PRO A 306 4.63 -8.12 -3.97
CA PRO A 306 5.68 -8.23 -5.00
C PRO A 306 7.08 -8.53 -4.45
N ALA A 307 7.44 -7.98 -3.29
CA ALA A 307 8.74 -8.25 -2.67
C ALA A 307 8.84 -9.71 -2.18
N ILE A 308 7.82 -10.19 -1.47
CA ILE A 308 7.78 -11.54 -0.89
C ILE A 308 7.70 -12.61 -1.98
N THR A 309 6.83 -12.43 -2.99
CA THR A 309 6.55 -13.45 -4.00
C THR A 309 7.36 -13.32 -5.27
N GLY A 310 7.95 -12.16 -5.53
CA GLY A 310 8.67 -11.87 -6.77
C GLY A 310 10.11 -11.44 -6.58
N SER A 311 10.51 -10.97 -5.39
CA SER A 311 11.84 -10.39 -5.16
C SER A 311 12.23 -9.40 -6.26
N VAL A 312 11.36 -8.42 -6.53
CA VAL A 312 11.43 -7.53 -7.69
C VAL A 312 11.68 -6.08 -7.29
N PRO A 313 12.29 -5.27 -8.18
CA PRO A 313 12.45 -3.84 -7.94
C PRO A 313 11.10 -3.12 -7.86
N HIS A 314 11.06 -1.99 -7.17
CA HIS A 314 9.80 -1.25 -6.97
C HIS A 314 9.46 -0.31 -8.14
N GLY A 315 10.48 0.23 -8.82
CA GLY A 315 10.33 1.42 -9.65
C GLY A 315 9.99 2.67 -8.82
N ILE A 316 10.31 3.83 -9.35
CA ILE A 316 10.12 5.10 -8.62
C ILE A 316 8.66 5.42 -8.27
N LYS A 317 7.72 4.85 -8.99
CA LYS A 317 6.29 5.03 -8.74
C LYS A 317 5.70 3.96 -7.84
N GLY A 318 6.42 2.86 -7.61
CA GLY A 318 5.88 1.65 -7.03
C GLY A 318 4.90 0.93 -7.97
N PHE A 319 4.52 -0.29 -7.64
CA PHE A 319 3.53 -1.07 -8.40
C PHE A 319 2.16 -0.38 -8.46
N GLN A 320 1.82 0.44 -7.47
CA GLN A 320 0.55 1.17 -7.39
C GLN A 320 0.28 2.08 -8.59
N PHE A 321 1.33 2.75 -9.11
CA PHE A 321 1.20 3.84 -10.08
C PHE A 321 2.04 3.64 -11.34
N GLY A 322 2.80 2.55 -11.40
CA GLY A 322 3.65 2.19 -12.52
C GLY A 322 3.07 1.07 -13.37
N ASP A 323 3.69 0.82 -14.52
CA ASP A 323 3.45 -0.40 -15.28
C ASP A 323 4.12 -1.57 -14.54
N ILE A 324 3.59 -2.78 -14.67
CA ILE A 324 4.20 -3.98 -14.11
C ILE A 324 5.14 -4.57 -15.16
N PRO A 325 6.47 -4.55 -14.94
CA PRO A 325 7.40 -5.12 -15.90
C PRO A 325 7.27 -6.64 -15.94
N ALA A 326 7.64 -7.23 -17.07
CA ALA A 326 7.70 -8.68 -17.18
C ALA A 326 8.78 -9.25 -16.23
N HIS A 327 8.39 -10.16 -15.37
CA HIS A 327 9.28 -10.81 -14.38
C HIS A 327 8.75 -12.19 -14.00
N ASN A 328 9.58 -12.98 -13.34
CA ASN A 328 9.18 -14.24 -12.75
C ASN A 328 8.84 -14.01 -11.27
N SER A 329 8.00 -14.85 -10.71
CA SER A 329 7.67 -14.86 -9.30
C SER A 329 7.54 -16.30 -8.80
N MET A 330 7.37 -16.47 -7.51
CA MET A 330 7.04 -17.77 -6.94
C MET A 330 5.80 -18.37 -7.62
N PHE A 331 4.79 -17.55 -7.95
CA PHE A 331 3.61 -17.97 -8.69
C PHE A 331 3.97 -18.58 -10.05
N SER A 332 4.68 -17.83 -10.90
CA SER A 332 4.99 -18.29 -12.26
C SER A 332 5.96 -19.48 -12.28
N VAL A 333 6.92 -19.53 -11.35
CA VAL A 333 7.86 -20.67 -11.22
C VAL A 333 7.12 -21.92 -10.78
N LEU A 334 6.27 -21.84 -9.75
CA LEU A 334 5.55 -22.99 -9.23
C LEU A 334 4.45 -23.46 -10.19
N ALA A 335 3.70 -22.55 -10.82
CA ALA A 335 2.74 -22.90 -11.86
C ALA A 335 3.39 -23.66 -13.01
N ASN A 336 4.61 -23.24 -13.43
CA ASN A 336 5.38 -23.94 -14.47
C ASN A 336 5.82 -25.36 -14.06
N ASN A 337 5.82 -25.66 -12.76
CA ASN A 337 6.06 -26.96 -12.18
C ASN A 337 4.78 -27.74 -11.81
N GLY A 338 3.62 -27.29 -12.29
CA GLY A 338 2.35 -27.98 -12.12
C GLY A 338 1.63 -27.71 -10.82
N TYR A 339 2.04 -26.73 -10.03
CA TYR A 339 1.31 -26.29 -8.86
C TYR A 339 0.00 -25.59 -9.23
N HIS A 340 -1.06 -25.81 -8.45
CA HIS A 340 -2.20 -24.91 -8.41
C HIS A 340 -1.81 -23.64 -7.66
N THR A 341 -2.13 -22.48 -8.24
CA THR A 341 -1.80 -21.19 -7.65
C THR A 341 -3.04 -20.43 -7.19
N ASN A 342 -3.05 -20.02 -5.94
CA ASN A 342 -4.20 -19.39 -5.30
C ASN A 342 -3.76 -18.11 -4.56
N ALA A 343 -4.64 -17.11 -4.53
CA ALA A 343 -4.47 -15.93 -3.71
C ALA A 343 -5.78 -15.61 -2.98
N PHE A 344 -5.69 -15.44 -1.67
CA PHE A 344 -6.80 -15.14 -0.78
C PHE A 344 -6.51 -13.81 -0.07
N TYR A 345 -7.47 -12.90 -0.13
CA TYR A 345 -7.37 -11.61 0.55
C TYR A 345 -8.71 -11.28 1.17
N SER A 346 -8.68 -10.90 2.44
CA SER A 346 -9.88 -10.45 3.16
C SER A 346 -10.47 -9.17 2.58
N GLY A 347 -9.65 -8.32 1.96
CA GLY A 347 -10.04 -7.08 1.31
C GLY A 347 -10.23 -7.23 -0.21
N ASN A 348 -10.11 -6.10 -0.91
CA ASN A 348 -10.24 -6.05 -2.36
C ASN A 348 -8.87 -6.02 -3.04
N PHE A 349 -8.55 -7.01 -3.85
CA PHE A 349 -7.30 -7.07 -4.62
C PHE A 349 -7.07 -5.90 -5.58
N SER A 350 -8.10 -5.11 -5.92
CA SER A 350 -7.91 -3.89 -6.72
C SER A 350 -7.16 -2.80 -5.93
N PHE A 351 -7.11 -2.92 -4.60
CA PHE A 351 -6.32 -2.04 -3.77
C PHE A 351 -4.84 -2.14 -4.17
N ASP A 352 -4.22 -1.00 -4.38
CA ASP A 352 -2.80 -0.88 -4.77
C ASP A 352 -2.41 -1.73 -6.00
N ARG A 353 -3.39 -2.10 -6.84
CA ARG A 353 -3.20 -2.89 -8.08
C ARG A 353 -2.58 -4.27 -7.85
N VAL A 354 -2.77 -4.86 -6.67
CA VAL A 354 -2.31 -6.23 -6.37
C VAL A 354 -2.95 -7.23 -7.34
N TYR A 355 -4.21 -7.00 -7.74
CA TYR A 355 -4.89 -7.78 -8.78
C TYR A 355 -4.10 -7.82 -10.08
N ASP A 356 -3.65 -6.66 -10.58
CA ASP A 356 -2.89 -6.58 -11.83
C ASP A 356 -1.57 -7.36 -11.75
N TYR A 357 -0.91 -7.30 -10.58
CA TYR A 357 0.30 -8.08 -10.32
C TYR A 357 0.03 -9.58 -10.37
N LEU A 358 -0.99 -10.06 -9.67
CA LEU A 358 -1.34 -11.49 -9.61
C LEU A 358 -1.73 -12.03 -10.99
N ILE A 359 -2.51 -11.28 -11.76
CA ILE A 359 -2.84 -11.62 -13.16
C ILE A 359 -1.59 -11.70 -14.02
N ALA A 360 -0.67 -10.74 -13.90
CA ALA A 360 0.57 -10.75 -14.67
C ALA A 360 1.44 -11.98 -14.36
N GLN A 361 1.33 -12.51 -13.13
CA GLN A 361 2.02 -13.74 -12.71
C GLN A 361 1.26 -15.04 -13.01
N GLY A 362 0.06 -14.95 -13.57
CA GLY A 362 -0.72 -16.12 -14.00
C GLY A 362 -1.34 -16.90 -12.85
N VAL A 363 -1.75 -16.23 -11.77
CA VAL A 363 -2.45 -16.86 -10.65
C VAL A 363 -3.77 -17.44 -11.13
N GLU A 364 -4.01 -18.73 -10.83
CA GLU A 364 -5.18 -19.46 -11.32
C GLU A 364 -6.47 -19.08 -10.59
N TYR A 365 -6.38 -18.88 -9.28
CA TYR A 365 -7.52 -18.53 -8.44
C TYR A 365 -7.21 -17.34 -7.56
N MET A 366 -8.10 -16.36 -7.56
CA MET A 366 -8.09 -15.24 -6.63
C MET A 366 -9.45 -15.19 -5.96
N SER A 367 -9.46 -15.05 -4.63
CA SER A 367 -10.72 -14.88 -3.91
C SER A 367 -11.49 -13.69 -4.48
N PRO A 368 -12.80 -13.84 -4.78
CA PRO A 368 -13.62 -12.73 -5.21
C PRO A 368 -13.70 -11.67 -4.11
N PHE A 369 -14.03 -10.44 -4.47
CA PHE A 369 -14.36 -9.43 -3.46
C PHE A 369 -15.70 -9.85 -2.81
N TYR A 370 -15.62 -10.31 -1.58
CA TYR A 370 -16.68 -11.05 -0.90
C TYR A 370 -17.99 -10.30 -0.68
N HIS A 371 -18.07 -9.01 -0.95
CA HIS A 371 -19.27 -8.20 -0.75
C HIS A 371 -20.52 -8.71 -1.51
N GLU A 372 -20.33 -9.54 -2.54
CA GLU A 372 -21.42 -10.06 -3.38
C GLU A 372 -21.56 -11.59 -3.39
N CYS A 373 -20.50 -12.31 -3.03
CA CYS A 373 -20.50 -13.77 -3.06
C CYS A 373 -21.14 -14.41 -1.83
N PHE A 374 -21.30 -13.67 -0.75
CA PHE A 374 -21.84 -14.15 0.51
C PHE A 374 -23.14 -13.42 0.85
N ASP A 375 -24.18 -13.71 0.07
CA ASP A 375 -25.55 -13.32 0.42
C ASP A 375 -26.11 -14.22 1.55
N ASP A 376 -25.23 -14.98 2.21
CA ASP A 376 -25.58 -15.77 3.36
C ASP A 376 -25.78 -14.84 4.57
N LYS A 377 -26.94 -14.90 5.19
CA LYS A 377 -27.38 -14.02 6.27
C LYS A 377 -26.40 -14.00 7.47
N ASN A 378 -25.55 -15.01 7.58
CA ASN A 378 -24.59 -15.16 8.66
C ASN A 378 -23.27 -14.39 8.43
N THR A 379 -22.92 -14.05 7.19
CA THR A 379 -21.66 -13.37 6.88
C THR A 379 -21.74 -11.85 6.89
N LYS A 380 -22.93 -11.26 6.97
CA LYS A 380 -23.09 -9.80 7.16
C LYS A 380 -22.55 -9.30 8.51
N GLU A 381 -22.14 -10.20 9.36
CA GLU A 381 -21.90 -9.91 10.76
C GLU A 381 -20.45 -9.55 11.09
N ASP A 382 -19.46 -10.03 10.33
CA ASP A 382 -18.04 -9.80 10.64
C ASP A 382 -17.28 -9.08 9.50
N TYR A 383 -17.88 -7.97 9.04
CA TYR A 383 -17.36 -7.16 7.95
C TYR A 383 -16.86 -5.79 8.45
N SER A 384 -15.64 -5.41 8.05
CA SER A 384 -15.11 -4.06 8.22
C SER A 384 -15.26 -3.24 6.93
N TYR A 385 -14.96 -1.95 7.00
CA TYR A 385 -14.90 -1.08 5.82
C TYR A 385 -13.95 -1.60 4.72
N TRP A 386 -12.88 -2.30 5.12
CA TRP A 386 -11.83 -2.79 4.24
C TRP A 386 -12.08 -4.18 3.69
N GLY A 387 -12.93 -4.96 4.31
CA GLY A 387 -13.23 -6.32 3.90
C GLY A 387 -13.70 -7.21 5.05
N PHE A 388 -13.72 -8.51 4.80
CA PHE A 388 -14.08 -9.49 5.83
C PHE A 388 -12.95 -9.67 6.84
N HIS A 389 -13.31 -10.04 8.06
CA HIS A 389 -12.31 -10.40 9.06
C HIS A 389 -11.61 -11.72 8.71
N ASP A 390 -10.40 -11.89 9.21
CA ASP A 390 -9.47 -12.96 8.81
C ASP A 390 -10.04 -14.37 9.01
N GLU A 391 -10.83 -14.58 10.08
CA GLU A 391 -11.49 -15.87 10.36
C GLU A 391 -12.38 -16.33 9.18
N VAL A 392 -13.19 -15.41 8.63
CA VAL A 392 -14.06 -15.68 7.48
C VAL A 392 -13.23 -15.99 6.23
N MET A 393 -12.14 -15.25 6.00
CA MET A 393 -11.26 -15.53 4.87
C MET A 393 -10.64 -16.92 4.99
N PHE A 394 -10.10 -17.28 6.15
CA PHE A 394 -9.47 -18.58 6.36
C PHE A 394 -10.47 -19.72 6.18
N GLU A 395 -11.67 -19.61 6.77
CA GLU A 395 -12.72 -20.62 6.64
C GLU A 395 -13.07 -20.85 5.16
N LYS A 396 -13.39 -19.76 4.43
CA LYS A 396 -13.78 -19.87 3.02
C LYS A 396 -12.65 -20.31 2.10
N SER A 397 -11.41 -19.96 2.42
CA SER A 397 -10.27 -20.44 1.66
C SER A 397 -10.05 -21.95 1.79
N LEU A 398 -10.33 -22.53 2.95
CA LEU A 398 -10.28 -23.99 3.15
C LEU A 398 -11.34 -24.72 2.31
N ASP A 399 -12.56 -24.18 2.22
CA ASP A 399 -13.60 -24.71 1.32
C ASP A 399 -13.06 -24.77 -0.12
N VAL A 400 -12.52 -23.67 -0.62
CA VAL A 400 -11.97 -23.58 -1.99
C VAL A 400 -10.77 -24.51 -2.19
N LEU A 401 -9.85 -24.57 -1.23
CA LEU A 401 -8.69 -25.46 -1.32
C LEU A 401 -9.13 -26.92 -1.36
N ASN A 402 -10.11 -27.31 -0.56
CA ASN A 402 -10.69 -28.67 -0.57
C ASN A 402 -11.38 -28.99 -1.90
N GLU A 403 -12.18 -28.08 -2.46
CA GLU A 403 -12.83 -28.25 -3.76
C GLU A 403 -11.81 -28.38 -4.92
N ARG A 404 -10.67 -27.72 -4.81
CA ARG A 404 -9.60 -27.72 -5.82
C ARG A 404 -8.54 -28.78 -5.58
N ALA A 405 -8.62 -29.52 -4.47
CA ALA A 405 -7.64 -30.52 -4.11
C ALA A 405 -7.63 -31.68 -5.13
N ASP A 406 -6.47 -31.93 -5.71
CA ASP A 406 -6.19 -33.09 -6.56
C ASP A 406 -4.80 -33.64 -6.20
N SER A 407 -4.17 -34.40 -7.09
CA SER A 407 -2.82 -34.95 -6.87
C SER A 407 -1.67 -33.93 -7.03
N LYS A 408 -1.98 -32.70 -7.42
CA LYS A 408 -0.97 -31.64 -7.63
C LYS A 408 -0.75 -30.85 -6.35
N PRO A 409 0.47 -30.39 -6.10
CA PRO A 409 0.74 -29.48 -5.01
C PRO A 409 0.13 -28.09 -5.28
N SER A 410 -0.07 -27.31 -4.23
CA SER A 410 -0.61 -25.96 -4.33
C SER A 410 0.33 -24.91 -3.76
N PHE A 411 0.30 -23.72 -4.35
CA PHE A 411 0.85 -22.50 -3.80
C PHE A 411 -0.26 -21.54 -3.47
N SER A 412 -0.36 -21.14 -2.22
CA SER A 412 -1.42 -20.26 -1.74
C SER A 412 -0.86 -19.05 -0.99
N LEU A 413 -1.24 -17.86 -1.43
CA LEU A 413 -0.96 -16.59 -0.76
C LEU A 413 -2.19 -16.16 0.03
N PHE A 414 -2.01 -15.80 1.29
CA PHE A 414 -3.02 -15.21 2.16
C PHE A 414 -2.58 -13.81 2.59
N VAL A 415 -3.48 -12.85 2.50
CA VAL A 415 -3.25 -11.47 2.99
C VAL A 415 -4.38 -11.13 3.96
N THR A 416 -4.03 -10.86 5.22
CA THR A 416 -5.01 -10.54 6.28
C THR A 416 -5.35 -9.06 6.33
N ILE A 417 -6.33 -8.66 7.13
CA ILE A 417 -6.77 -7.25 7.22
C ILE A 417 -7.34 -6.85 8.59
N SER A 418 -7.58 -7.80 9.50
CA SER A 418 -8.28 -7.52 10.76
C SER A 418 -7.55 -6.55 11.68
N GLN A 419 -6.26 -6.32 11.43
CA GLN A 419 -5.38 -5.42 12.19
C GLN A 419 -5.35 -4.01 11.64
N HIS A 420 -5.98 -3.76 10.46
CA HIS A 420 -5.99 -2.46 9.82
C HIS A 420 -6.78 -1.41 10.62
N ASP A 421 -6.41 -0.12 10.43
CA ASP A 421 -7.16 1.02 10.96
C ASP A 421 -8.66 0.89 10.71
N ASN A 422 -9.47 1.26 11.66
CA ASN A 422 -10.88 1.10 11.93
C ASN A 422 -11.17 0.09 13.02
N TYR A 423 -10.14 -0.58 13.48
CA TYR A 423 -10.18 -1.58 14.54
C TYR A 423 -11.19 -2.71 14.29
N LEU A 424 -10.87 -3.86 14.82
CA LEU A 424 -11.75 -5.01 14.83
C LEU A 424 -13.17 -4.61 15.32
N ARG A 425 -14.16 -4.87 14.49
CA ARG A 425 -15.59 -4.67 14.81
C ARG A 425 -16.33 -5.97 14.55
N LEU A 426 -16.56 -6.71 15.62
CA LEU A 426 -17.35 -7.92 15.57
C LEU A 426 -18.82 -7.57 15.85
N ASN A 427 -19.72 -8.22 15.17
CA ASN A 427 -21.15 -8.11 15.46
C ASN A 427 -21.53 -8.86 16.73
N ASP A 428 -20.79 -9.87 17.12
CA ASP A 428 -20.86 -10.44 18.47
C ASP A 428 -20.24 -9.44 19.47
N VAL A 429 -21.13 -8.66 20.09
CA VAL A 429 -20.76 -7.62 21.07
C VAL A 429 -20.04 -8.21 22.28
N GLU A 430 -20.38 -9.42 22.72
CA GLU A 430 -19.74 -10.05 23.86
C GLU A 430 -18.33 -10.53 23.51
N ARG A 431 -18.14 -11.12 22.35
CA ARG A 431 -16.81 -11.48 21.82
C ARG A 431 -15.93 -10.23 21.65
N GLN A 432 -16.50 -9.15 21.11
CA GLN A 432 -15.80 -7.85 21.00
C GLN A 432 -15.33 -7.33 22.36
N LYS A 433 -16.18 -7.38 23.39
CA LYS A 433 -15.83 -6.97 24.75
C LYS A 433 -14.79 -7.88 25.38
N GLU A 434 -14.83 -9.16 25.09
CA GLU A 434 -13.84 -10.13 25.56
C GLU A 434 -12.44 -9.78 25.07
N TYR A 435 -12.25 -9.56 23.74
CA TYR A 435 -10.97 -9.14 23.19
C TYR A 435 -10.50 -7.79 23.77
N SER A 436 -11.41 -6.84 23.89
CA SER A 436 -11.09 -5.54 24.52
C SER A 436 -10.61 -5.70 25.96
N ARG A 437 -11.26 -6.55 26.75
CA ARG A 437 -10.88 -6.83 28.14
C ARG A 437 -9.52 -7.53 28.21
N LYS A 438 -9.27 -8.53 27.37
CA LYS A 438 -7.99 -9.23 27.30
C LYS A 438 -6.85 -8.26 26.98
N VAL A 439 -7.03 -7.38 26.01
CA VAL A 439 -6.02 -6.34 25.68
C VAL A 439 -5.74 -5.44 26.86
N GLN A 440 -6.78 -4.93 27.55
CA GLN A 440 -6.59 -4.05 28.71
C GLN A 440 -5.87 -4.78 29.86
N GLU A 441 -6.18 -6.05 30.05
CA GLU A 441 -5.50 -6.90 31.05
C GLU A 441 -4.02 -7.06 30.71
N LEU A 442 -3.70 -7.44 29.48
CA LEU A 442 -2.32 -7.60 29.00
C LEU A 442 -1.54 -6.29 29.13
N ILE A 443 -2.12 -5.15 28.70
CA ILE A 443 -1.50 -3.84 28.87
C ILE A 443 -1.25 -3.53 30.35
N SER A 444 -2.09 -4.02 31.25
CA SER A 444 -1.91 -3.78 32.69
C SER A 444 -0.62 -4.39 33.26
N TYR A 445 -0.11 -5.44 32.63
CA TYR A 445 1.14 -6.13 33.05
C TYR A 445 2.41 -5.48 32.46
N LEU A 446 2.28 -4.61 31.45
CA LEU A 446 3.43 -3.91 30.85
C LEU A 446 4.09 -2.93 31.85
N PRO A 447 5.41 -2.67 31.70
CA PRO A 447 6.11 -1.63 32.43
C PRO A 447 5.45 -0.24 32.29
N PRO A 448 5.52 0.62 33.33
CA PRO A 448 4.85 1.94 33.30
C PRO A 448 5.31 2.89 32.19
N ASP A 449 6.56 2.77 31.76
CA ASP A 449 7.19 3.60 30.72
C ASP A 449 6.70 3.26 29.30
N VAL A 450 6.47 1.97 29.00
CA VAL A 450 5.98 1.53 27.68
C VAL A 450 4.45 1.47 27.60
N LYS A 451 3.77 1.35 28.72
CA LYS A 451 2.31 1.23 28.82
C LYS A 451 1.51 2.30 28.06
N PRO A 452 1.91 3.60 28.02
CA PRO A 452 1.19 4.62 27.27
C PRO A 452 1.17 4.35 25.76
N ASP A 453 2.25 3.81 25.19
CA ASP A 453 2.34 3.57 23.75
C ASP A 453 1.43 2.40 23.34
N TYR A 454 1.42 1.31 24.12
CA TYR A 454 0.48 0.21 23.87
C TYR A 454 -0.99 0.61 24.05
N LYS A 455 -1.31 1.52 24.97
CA LYS A 455 -2.67 2.05 25.12
C LYS A 455 -3.13 2.82 23.87
N LYS A 456 -2.24 3.53 23.20
CA LYS A 456 -2.57 4.28 21.98
C LYS A 456 -3.01 3.34 20.84
N VAL A 457 -2.42 2.16 20.76
CA VAL A 457 -2.66 1.16 19.72
C VAL A 457 -3.54 -0.01 20.18
N SER A 458 -4.24 0.14 21.30
CA SER A 458 -5.05 -0.95 21.89
C SER A 458 -6.09 -1.55 20.93
N GLY A 459 -6.60 -0.76 19.99
CA GLY A 459 -7.51 -1.25 18.95
C GLY A 459 -6.82 -2.22 17.96
N HIS A 460 -5.59 -1.91 17.56
CA HIS A 460 -4.79 -2.82 16.72
C HIS A 460 -4.41 -4.08 17.49
N LEU A 461 -4.03 -3.95 18.77
CA LEU A 461 -3.71 -5.11 19.62
C LEU A 461 -4.90 -6.07 19.77
N MET A 462 -6.12 -5.54 19.78
CA MET A 462 -7.32 -6.35 19.73
C MET A 462 -7.43 -7.13 18.40
N GLY A 463 -7.11 -6.47 17.28
CA GLY A 463 -7.03 -7.10 15.97
C GLY A 463 -5.96 -8.19 15.90
N PHE A 464 -4.79 -7.99 16.55
CA PHE A 464 -3.75 -9.03 16.61
C PHE A 464 -4.19 -10.25 17.41
N LEU A 465 -4.79 -10.08 18.58
CA LEU A 465 -5.33 -11.22 19.35
C LEU A 465 -6.39 -11.99 18.55
N TYR A 466 -7.26 -11.29 17.85
CA TYR A 466 -8.27 -11.92 17.00
C TYR A 466 -7.63 -12.66 15.81
N GLY A 467 -6.70 -12.01 15.10
CA GLY A 467 -6.02 -12.61 13.96
C GLY A 467 -5.16 -13.81 14.35
N ASP A 468 -4.53 -13.78 15.53
CA ASP A 468 -3.78 -14.91 16.08
C ASP A 468 -4.69 -16.10 16.41
N ASP A 469 -5.87 -15.85 16.99
CA ASP A 469 -6.88 -16.87 17.22
C ASP A 469 -7.41 -17.44 15.88
N ALA A 470 -7.71 -16.59 14.91
CA ALA A 470 -8.15 -17.00 13.57
C ALA A 470 -7.10 -17.88 12.87
N LEU A 471 -5.83 -17.49 12.96
CA LEU A 471 -4.71 -18.24 12.40
C LEU A 471 -4.55 -19.60 13.10
N ARG A 472 -4.72 -19.65 14.41
CA ARG A 472 -4.68 -20.90 15.17
C ARG A 472 -5.77 -21.88 14.72
N HIS A 473 -6.99 -21.40 14.50
CA HIS A 473 -8.10 -22.21 13.97
C HIS A 473 -7.79 -22.70 12.55
N PHE A 474 -7.32 -21.82 11.69
CA PHE A 474 -6.91 -22.17 10.33
C PHE A 474 -5.86 -23.30 10.32
N PHE A 475 -4.82 -23.20 11.14
CA PHE A 475 -3.78 -24.23 11.25
C PHE A 475 -4.34 -25.56 11.72
N THR A 476 -5.28 -25.56 12.67
CA THR A 476 -5.93 -26.77 13.17
C THR A 476 -6.72 -27.45 12.05
N GLU A 477 -7.59 -26.73 11.37
CA GLU A 477 -8.44 -27.26 10.29
C GLU A 477 -7.64 -27.64 9.06
N TYR A 478 -6.59 -26.90 8.74
CA TYR A 478 -5.68 -27.20 7.63
C TYR A 478 -4.91 -28.50 7.86
N ASN A 479 -4.43 -28.77 9.09
CA ASN A 479 -3.75 -30.02 9.44
C ASN A 479 -4.70 -31.23 9.48
N ASP A 480 -5.94 -31.01 9.83
CA ASP A 480 -6.99 -32.08 9.81
C ASP A 480 -7.46 -32.41 8.39
N SER A 481 -7.14 -31.57 7.41
CA SER A 481 -7.41 -31.79 6.00
C SER A 481 -6.30 -32.58 5.32
N ASN A 482 -6.56 -33.09 4.11
CA ASN A 482 -5.62 -33.94 3.37
C ASN A 482 -4.52 -33.17 2.61
N PHE A 483 -4.16 -31.96 3.05
CA PHE A 483 -3.15 -31.15 2.34
C PHE A 483 -1.70 -31.63 2.57
N GLY A 484 -1.49 -32.57 3.44
CA GLY A 484 -0.20 -33.26 3.62
C GLY A 484 0.95 -32.33 3.97
N ASN A 485 2.10 -32.55 3.34
CA ASN A 485 3.32 -31.82 3.60
C ASN A 485 3.22 -30.38 3.06
N THR A 486 3.25 -29.39 3.94
CA THR A 486 3.13 -27.98 3.58
C THR A 486 4.24 -27.16 4.23
N ILE A 487 4.83 -26.23 3.47
CA ILE A 487 5.77 -25.24 3.97
C ILE A 487 4.99 -23.94 4.16
N PHE A 488 4.90 -23.45 5.40
CA PHE A 488 4.29 -22.18 5.74
C PHE A 488 5.36 -21.10 5.91
N VAL A 489 5.17 -19.97 5.26
CA VAL A 489 5.96 -18.75 5.42
C VAL A 489 5.04 -17.67 5.96
N ILE A 490 5.32 -17.15 7.14
CA ILE A 490 4.49 -16.17 7.83
C ILE A 490 5.32 -14.93 8.13
N THR A 491 4.82 -13.75 7.73
CA THR A 491 5.47 -12.46 7.98
C THR A 491 4.44 -11.35 8.06
N GLY A 492 4.83 -10.17 8.57
CA GLY A 492 4.03 -8.96 8.42
C GLY A 492 4.26 -8.28 7.06
N ASP A 493 3.30 -7.53 6.57
CA ASP A 493 3.49 -6.67 5.38
C ASP A 493 4.36 -5.44 5.72
N HIS A 494 4.15 -4.86 6.87
CA HIS A 494 4.94 -3.81 7.53
C HIS A 494 4.67 -3.82 9.03
N SER A 495 5.39 -3.01 9.80
CA SER A 495 5.16 -2.89 11.24
C SER A 495 4.08 -1.85 11.57
N LEU A 496 3.31 -2.12 12.63
CA LEU A 496 2.45 -1.11 13.27
C LEU A 496 3.24 0.09 13.81
N ASN A 497 4.57 -0.10 14.05
CA ASN A 497 5.47 0.94 14.54
C ASN A 497 5.00 1.55 15.88
N ILE A 498 4.85 0.72 16.89
CA ILE A 498 4.42 1.12 18.23
C ILE A 498 5.39 2.15 18.83
N TYR A 499 6.69 1.94 18.63
CA TYR A 499 7.78 2.82 19.05
C TYR A 499 8.29 3.65 17.86
N ASN A 500 7.96 4.93 17.84
CA ASN A 500 8.21 5.82 16.69
C ASN A 500 9.59 6.51 16.72
N ASP A 501 10.57 5.97 17.41
CA ASP A 501 11.91 6.56 17.63
C ASP A 501 13.00 5.98 16.70
N ASN A 502 12.79 4.80 16.15
CA ASN A 502 13.72 4.15 15.22
C ASN A 502 13.21 4.25 13.77
N PRO A 503 13.95 4.88 12.84
CA PRO A 503 13.54 5.00 11.45
C PRO A 503 13.38 3.67 10.69
N LEU A 504 13.96 2.57 11.17
CA LEU A 504 13.75 1.22 10.64
C LEU A 504 12.51 0.53 11.20
N SER A 505 11.94 1.00 12.33
CA SER A 505 10.77 0.37 12.95
C SER A 505 9.58 0.13 12.02
N PRO A 506 9.22 1.05 11.09
CA PRO A 506 8.11 0.81 10.15
C PRO A 506 8.31 -0.38 9.22
N PHE A 507 9.55 -0.84 9.05
CA PHE A 507 9.93 -1.96 8.20
C PHE A 507 10.19 -3.25 8.99
N HIS A 508 10.26 -3.18 10.32
CA HIS A 508 10.67 -4.27 11.17
C HIS A 508 9.55 -5.28 11.39
N VAL A 509 9.61 -6.42 10.71
CA VAL A 509 8.61 -7.50 10.73
C VAL A 509 9.25 -8.82 11.15
N PRO A 510 8.50 -9.78 11.72
CA PRO A 510 8.99 -11.13 11.94
C PRO A 510 8.91 -11.94 10.63
N LEU A 511 9.76 -12.96 10.52
CA LEU A 511 9.65 -13.99 9.49
C LEU A 511 9.74 -15.38 10.15
N LEU A 512 8.70 -16.18 9.92
CA LEU A 512 8.63 -17.56 10.37
C LEU A 512 8.50 -18.49 9.17
N ILE A 513 9.26 -19.61 9.18
CA ILE A 513 9.07 -20.72 8.24
C ILE A 513 8.81 -21.97 9.05
N TRP A 514 7.60 -22.49 8.97
CA TRP A 514 7.15 -23.68 9.67
C TRP A 514 6.72 -24.76 8.70
N SER A 515 6.96 -26.02 9.06
CA SER A 515 6.51 -27.18 8.28
C SER A 515 6.55 -28.43 9.15
N PRO A 516 5.68 -29.43 8.94
CA PRO A 516 5.88 -30.77 9.48
C PRO A 516 7.14 -31.47 8.94
N LEU A 517 7.73 -30.95 7.85
CA LEU A 517 8.98 -31.44 7.24
C LEU A 517 10.26 -30.87 7.92
N LEU A 518 10.12 -30.00 8.91
CA LEU A 518 11.25 -29.45 9.65
C LEU A 518 11.87 -30.52 10.56
N LYS A 519 13.18 -30.73 10.45
CA LYS A 519 13.99 -31.59 11.33
C LYS A 519 14.23 -30.92 12.68
N THR A 520 14.39 -29.61 12.68
CA THR A 520 14.69 -28.82 13.88
C THR A 520 14.27 -27.38 13.69
N SER A 521 13.78 -26.75 14.75
CA SER A 521 13.56 -25.32 14.82
C SER A 521 14.85 -24.58 15.14
N ASN A 522 14.99 -23.38 14.62
CA ASN A 522 16.13 -22.49 14.89
C ASN A 522 15.69 -21.02 14.88
N ARG A 523 16.41 -20.21 15.66
CA ARG A 523 16.29 -18.76 15.65
C ARG A 523 17.56 -18.15 15.09
N PHE A 524 17.41 -17.25 14.13
CA PHE A 524 18.50 -16.57 13.44
C PHE A 524 18.39 -15.07 13.70
N GLU A 525 19.42 -14.48 14.30
CA GLU A 525 19.47 -13.04 14.58
C GLU A 525 19.99 -12.22 13.39
N SER A 526 20.39 -12.89 12.30
CA SER A 526 20.82 -12.23 11.08
C SER A 526 19.74 -11.32 10.50
N LEU A 527 20.18 -10.21 9.88
CA LEU A 527 19.28 -9.27 9.22
C LEU A 527 18.92 -9.75 7.82
N VAL A 528 17.62 -9.85 7.53
CA VAL A 528 17.09 -10.32 6.25
C VAL A 528 15.96 -9.40 5.77
N SER A 529 15.47 -9.59 4.55
CA SER A 529 14.37 -8.81 3.99
C SER A 529 13.31 -9.66 3.29
N HIS A 530 12.17 -9.09 2.98
CA HIS A 530 11.14 -9.72 2.16
C HIS A 530 11.66 -10.22 0.82
N ASN A 531 12.62 -9.50 0.21
CA ASN A 531 13.22 -9.90 -1.07
C ASN A 531 14.01 -11.22 -1.00
N ASP A 532 14.40 -11.67 0.20
CA ASP A 532 15.19 -12.90 0.40
C ASP A 532 14.31 -14.15 0.48
N ILE A 533 12.97 -13.98 0.63
CA ILE A 533 12.03 -15.09 0.83
C ILE A 533 11.93 -15.96 -0.43
N THR A 534 11.52 -15.36 -1.56
CA THR A 534 11.36 -16.11 -2.83
C THR A 534 12.63 -16.85 -3.25
N PRO A 535 13.83 -16.22 -3.30
CA PRO A 535 15.04 -16.95 -3.66
C PRO A 535 15.31 -18.15 -2.77
N SER A 536 15.10 -18.03 -1.45
CA SER A 536 15.35 -19.13 -0.52
C SER A 536 14.35 -20.27 -0.61
N ILE A 537 13.07 -19.96 -0.78
CA ILE A 537 12.03 -21.00 -0.95
C ILE A 537 12.23 -21.75 -2.27
N ILE A 538 12.53 -21.03 -3.35
CA ILE A 538 12.80 -21.67 -4.66
C ILE A 538 14.06 -22.54 -4.59
N ALA A 539 15.14 -22.07 -3.94
CA ALA A 539 16.35 -22.88 -3.75
C ALA A 539 16.10 -24.14 -2.91
N LEU A 540 15.29 -24.03 -1.84
CA LEU A 540 14.87 -25.19 -1.05
C LEU A 540 14.10 -26.21 -1.90
N LEU A 541 13.11 -25.75 -2.67
CA LEU A 541 12.29 -26.63 -3.51
C LEU A 541 13.12 -27.25 -4.64
N ARG A 542 14.04 -26.49 -5.24
CA ARG A 542 14.96 -26.97 -6.27
C ARG A 542 15.83 -28.13 -5.75
N ASP A 543 16.49 -27.94 -4.64
CA ASP A 543 17.56 -28.86 -4.19
C ASP A 543 17.03 -30.00 -3.32
N ASN A 544 15.98 -29.79 -2.50
CA ASN A 544 15.45 -30.85 -1.63
C ASN A 544 14.29 -31.64 -2.28
N TYR A 545 13.58 -31.05 -3.26
CA TYR A 545 12.36 -31.65 -3.81
C TYR A 545 12.38 -31.74 -5.35
N GLY A 546 13.42 -31.27 -6.03
CA GLY A 546 13.61 -31.44 -7.47
C GLY A 546 12.80 -30.50 -8.34
N LEU A 547 12.44 -29.29 -7.83
CA LEU A 547 11.75 -28.26 -8.61
C LEU A 547 12.60 -27.84 -9.83
N HIS A 548 11.97 -27.77 -10.99
CA HIS A 548 12.63 -27.26 -12.21
C HIS A 548 12.68 -25.74 -12.19
N CYS A 549 13.87 -25.18 -12.04
CA CYS A 549 14.10 -23.74 -11.98
C CYS A 549 14.66 -23.20 -13.30
N PRO A 550 14.40 -21.89 -13.60
CA PRO A 550 15.10 -21.20 -14.67
C PRO A 550 16.61 -21.19 -14.45
N LYS A 551 17.40 -21.19 -15.53
CA LYS A 551 18.88 -21.09 -15.43
C LYS A 551 19.34 -19.71 -14.98
N THR A 552 18.53 -18.68 -15.21
CA THR A 552 18.77 -17.31 -14.82
C THR A 552 17.61 -16.82 -13.95
N VAL A 553 17.94 -16.00 -12.98
CA VAL A 553 17.01 -15.38 -12.04
C VAL A 553 17.28 -13.87 -11.98
N HIS A 554 16.29 -13.10 -11.55
CA HIS A 554 16.40 -11.64 -11.44
C HIS A 554 16.10 -11.14 -10.02
N TRP A 555 16.20 -12.02 -9.03
CA TRP A 555 15.89 -11.68 -7.66
C TRP A 555 16.73 -10.50 -7.15
N VAL A 556 16.08 -9.51 -6.56
CA VAL A 556 16.74 -8.38 -5.88
C VAL A 556 17.47 -8.89 -4.62
N GLY A 557 16.83 -9.81 -3.90
CA GLY A 557 17.44 -10.48 -2.75
C GLY A 557 18.43 -11.59 -3.15
N ASP A 558 19.36 -11.88 -2.24
CA ASP A 558 20.36 -12.95 -2.40
C ASP A 558 20.01 -14.23 -1.63
N GLY A 559 18.88 -14.22 -0.91
CA GLY A 559 18.41 -15.30 -0.06
C GLY A 559 18.62 -15.01 1.43
N LEU A 560 17.91 -15.80 2.26
CA LEU A 560 17.96 -15.66 3.71
C LEU A 560 19.35 -16.01 4.26
N ASP A 561 19.76 -15.30 5.31
CA ASP A 561 20.96 -15.62 6.08
C ASP A 561 20.54 -16.43 7.32
N THR A 562 21.24 -17.54 7.58
CA THR A 562 20.94 -18.48 8.67
C THR A 562 21.99 -18.43 9.77
N VAL A 563 22.64 -17.30 9.97
CA VAL A 563 23.57 -17.07 11.07
C VAL A 563 22.79 -16.87 12.37
N PRO A 564 23.10 -17.67 13.44
CA PRO A 564 22.40 -17.58 14.71
C PRO A 564 22.60 -16.25 15.44
N ASP A 565 23.81 -15.69 15.36
CA ASP A 565 24.15 -14.42 15.97
C ASP A 565 23.79 -13.25 15.04
N PHE A 566 23.71 -12.03 15.62
CA PHE A 566 23.44 -10.84 14.81
C PHE A 566 24.61 -10.57 13.85
N GLU A 567 24.35 -10.73 12.59
CA GLU A 567 25.21 -10.35 11.47
C GLU A 567 24.34 -9.77 10.37
N SER A 568 24.85 -8.83 9.59
CA SER A 568 24.15 -8.29 8.43
C SER A 568 25.06 -8.29 7.21
N ARG A 569 24.62 -8.95 6.17
CA ARG A 569 25.16 -8.90 4.80
C ARG A 569 24.11 -8.34 3.84
N LEU A 570 23.01 -7.83 4.41
CA LEU A 570 21.85 -7.36 3.67
C LEU A 570 22.21 -6.10 2.88
N LYS A 571 21.81 -6.09 1.62
CA LYS A 571 21.86 -4.92 0.75
C LYS A 571 20.47 -4.66 0.22
N THR A 572 19.74 -3.78 0.91
CA THR A 572 18.35 -3.46 0.57
C THR A 572 18.08 -1.97 0.65
N TYR A 573 17.15 -1.52 -0.14
CA TYR A 573 16.69 -0.13 -0.18
C TYR A 573 15.18 -0.08 0.02
N PHE A 574 14.69 1.08 0.42
CA PHE A 574 13.29 1.24 0.80
C PHE A 574 12.56 2.24 -0.07
N LEU A 575 11.31 1.91 -0.39
CA LEU A 575 10.36 2.85 -0.98
C LEU A 575 9.31 3.24 0.06
N ARG A 576 9.46 4.40 0.69
CA ARG A 576 8.44 4.87 1.67
C ARG A 576 7.17 5.30 1.00
N TYR A 577 7.31 6.06 -0.08
CA TYR A 577 6.21 6.57 -0.88
C TYR A 577 6.66 6.68 -2.34
N CYS A 578 5.70 6.89 -3.23
CA CYS A 578 6.01 7.23 -4.61
C CYS A 578 7.14 8.25 -4.69
N ARG A 579 8.25 7.91 -5.36
CA ARG A 579 9.48 8.70 -5.56
C ARG A 579 10.36 8.93 -4.33
N ASP A 580 10.17 8.22 -3.25
CA ASP A 580 10.98 8.37 -2.04
C ASP A 580 11.85 7.14 -1.75
N MET A 581 12.79 6.85 -2.66
CA MET A 581 13.86 5.86 -2.49
C MET A 581 15.11 6.55 -1.95
N LYS A 582 15.16 6.82 -0.66
CA LYS A 582 16.20 7.64 -0.01
C LYS A 582 16.86 6.94 1.17
N GLU A 583 16.70 5.66 1.27
CA GLU A 583 17.16 4.87 2.40
C GLU A 583 17.80 3.58 1.90
N LEU A 584 18.91 3.23 2.52
CA LEU A 584 19.71 2.06 2.18
C LEU A 584 20.16 1.36 3.45
N VAL A 585 19.97 0.05 3.51
CA VAL A 585 20.75 -0.83 4.38
C VAL A 585 21.84 -1.48 3.53
N TYR A 586 23.08 -1.34 3.96
CA TYR A 586 24.23 -1.94 3.34
C TYR A 586 25.10 -2.57 4.42
N ASP A 587 25.11 -3.89 4.46
CA ASP A 587 25.69 -4.69 5.54
C ASP A 587 25.13 -4.22 6.91
N ASP A 588 25.97 -3.84 7.87
CA ASP A 588 25.56 -3.33 9.18
C ASP A 588 25.34 -1.81 9.24
N HIS A 589 25.21 -1.14 8.09
CA HIS A 589 25.03 0.31 8.01
C HIS A 589 23.65 0.68 7.47
N TYR A 590 23.05 1.70 8.06
CA TYR A 590 21.82 2.32 7.59
C TYR A 590 22.04 3.78 7.26
N LEU A 591 21.80 4.12 5.99
CA LEU A 591 21.84 5.49 5.48
C LEU A 591 20.42 5.99 5.21
N THR A 592 20.12 7.21 5.65
CA THR A 592 18.87 7.89 5.29
C THR A 592 19.11 9.33 4.83
N LEU A 593 18.43 9.72 3.75
CA LEU A 593 18.41 11.06 3.17
C LEU A 593 17.04 11.75 3.36
N MET A 594 16.18 11.20 4.22
CA MET A 594 14.78 11.64 4.35
C MET A 594 14.67 13.07 4.87
N ASP A 595 15.53 13.49 5.81
CA ASP A 595 15.49 14.83 6.42
C ASP A 595 16.27 15.88 5.63
N GLY A 596 16.71 15.55 4.41
CA GLY A 596 17.40 16.47 3.51
C GLY A 596 18.90 16.65 3.79
N SER A 597 19.44 16.01 4.82
CA SER A 597 20.87 15.80 5.07
C SER A 597 21.13 14.31 5.30
N PRO A 598 22.30 13.78 4.88
CA PRO A 598 22.65 12.40 5.17
C PRO A 598 22.71 12.16 6.68
N LYS A 599 22.13 11.03 7.12
CA LYS A 599 22.32 10.48 8.45
C LYS A 599 22.76 9.04 8.30
N LEU A 600 23.86 8.70 8.93
CA LEU A 600 24.44 7.37 8.90
C LEU A 600 24.38 6.75 10.29
N TYR A 601 24.02 5.47 10.32
CA TYR A 601 23.93 4.69 11.55
C TYR A 601 24.57 3.33 11.35
N ARG A 602 25.13 2.78 12.43
CA ARG A 602 25.42 1.35 12.55
C ARG A 602 24.22 0.65 13.13
N ILE A 603 23.85 -0.48 12.52
CA ILE A 603 22.78 -1.36 12.98
C ILE A 603 23.41 -2.39 13.93
N GLY A 604 22.85 -2.53 15.12
CA GLY A 604 23.23 -3.54 16.10
C GLY A 604 22.06 -4.51 16.38
N LYS A 605 22.31 -5.44 17.30
CA LYS A 605 21.31 -6.43 17.73
C LYS A 605 19.97 -5.78 18.09
N GLY A 606 18.86 -6.38 17.62
CA GLY A 606 17.51 -5.83 17.82
C GLY A 606 17.27 -4.53 17.06
N LEU A 607 17.97 -4.33 15.93
CA LEU A 607 17.92 -3.15 15.07
C LEU A 607 18.25 -1.82 15.80
N ARG A 608 19.03 -1.88 16.88
CA ARG A 608 19.48 -0.64 17.57
C ARG A 608 20.39 0.15 16.67
N LEU A 609 20.06 1.42 16.49
CA LEU A 609 20.83 2.33 15.66
C LEU A 609 21.80 3.18 16.50
N THR A 610 23.07 3.15 16.11
CA THR A 610 24.11 4.03 16.69
C THR A 610 24.54 4.99 15.61
N ALA A 611 24.36 6.29 15.85
CA ALA A 611 24.77 7.32 14.89
C ALA A 611 26.27 7.28 14.62
N LEU A 612 26.66 7.41 13.36
CA LEU A 612 28.04 7.50 12.91
C LEU A 612 28.28 8.85 12.27
N ASP A 613 29.46 9.43 12.58
CA ASP A 613 29.95 10.67 11.96
C ASP A 613 31.12 10.31 11.04
N ASP A 614 30.80 9.72 9.87
CA ASP A 614 31.76 9.33 8.83
C ASP A 614 31.27 9.84 7.48
N GLU A 615 31.81 10.98 7.07
CA GLU A 615 31.47 11.68 5.84
C GLU A 615 31.87 10.85 4.60
N ALA A 616 33.06 10.22 4.64
CA ALA A 616 33.55 9.43 3.52
C ALA A 616 32.69 8.19 3.26
N LEU A 617 32.32 7.46 4.31
CA LEU A 617 31.40 6.31 4.21
C LEU A 617 29.99 6.77 3.80
N SER A 618 29.53 7.92 4.29
CA SER A 618 28.23 8.47 3.89
C SER A 618 28.20 8.77 2.39
N GLU A 619 29.23 9.39 1.83
CA GLU A 619 29.34 9.68 0.39
C GLU A 619 29.38 8.38 -0.43
N GLU A 620 30.16 7.40 0.01
CA GLU A 620 30.21 6.08 -0.64
C GLU A 620 28.83 5.41 -0.70
N LEU A 621 28.10 5.38 0.42
CA LEU A 621 26.78 4.77 0.48
C LEU A 621 25.72 5.54 -0.30
N ILE A 622 25.85 6.87 -0.40
CA ILE A 622 25.01 7.70 -1.27
C ILE A 622 25.21 7.32 -2.74
N ASP A 623 26.46 7.14 -3.16
CA ASP A 623 26.77 6.73 -4.53
C ASP A 623 26.21 5.33 -4.85
N LYS A 624 26.29 4.39 -3.90
CA LYS A 624 25.68 3.07 -4.04
C LYS A 624 24.15 3.16 -4.14
N LEU A 625 23.53 3.93 -3.26
CA LEU A 625 22.07 4.16 -3.30
C LEU A 625 21.64 4.76 -4.65
N HIS A 626 22.37 5.72 -5.17
CA HIS A 626 22.08 6.32 -6.47
C HIS A 626 22.18 5.30 -7.62
N ALA A 627 23.19 4.43 -7.61
CA ALA A 627 23.32 3.37 -8.61
C ALA A 627 22.18 2.35 -8.54
N ILE A 628 21.80 1.92 -7.33
CA ILE A 628 20.69 1.01 -7.10
C ILE A 628 19.37 1.62 -7.58
N VAL A 629 19.06 2.85 -7.18
CA VAL A 629 17.83 3.56 -7.56
C VAL A 629 17.78 3.82 -9.07
N TYR A 630 18.93 4.08 -9.69
CA TYR A 630 19.00 4.24 -11.15
C TYR A 630 18.65 2.93 -11.87
N VAL A 631 19.29 1.83 -11.49
CA VAL A 631 19.06 0.51 -12.11
C VAL A 631 17.63 0.04 -11.86
N ASP A 632 17.10 0.17 -10.64
CA ASP A 632 15.70 -0.12 -10.32
C ASP A 632 14.75 0.58 -11.32
N ASN A 633 14.93 1.89 -11.49
CA ASN A 633 14.09 2.67 -12.41
C ASN A 633 14.33 2.36 -13.89
N TYR A 634 15.57 2.08 -14.27
CA TYR A 634 15.93 1.68 -15.62
C TYR A 634 15.20 0.38 -16.03
N VAL A 635 15.34 -0.65 -15.23
CA VAL A 635 14.73 -1.96 -15.54
C VAL A 635 13.21 -1.92 -15.52
N TYR A 636 12.66 -1.15 -14.60
CA TYR A 636 11.22 -0.99 -14.46
C TYR A 636 10.62 -0.24 -15.65
N LYS A 637 11.16 0.93 -15.98
CA LYS A 637 10.67 1.78 -17.08
C LYS A 637 10.81 1.13 -18.45
N ASN A 638 11.88 0.38 -18.68
CA ASN A 638 12.21 -0.19 -19.98
C ASN A 638 11.81 -1.67 -20.12
N ASN A 639 11.09 -2.22 -19.11
CA ASN A 639 10.72 -3.63 -19.08
C ASN A 639 11.94 -4.57 -19.20
N LYS A 640 13.01 -4.26 -18.43
CA LYS A 640 14.31 -4.95 -18.48
C LYS A 640 14.64 -5.71 -17.18
N VAL A 641 13.62 -6.17 -16.46
CA VAL A 641 13.81 -6.99 -15.25
C VAL A 641 14.37 -8.35 -15.64
N THR A 642 13.77 -9.02 -16.62
CA THR A 642 14.27 -10.29 -17.18
C THR A 642 14.06 -10.35 -18.68
N ASN A 643 14.99 -11.03 -19.36
CA ASN A 643 14.87 -11.39 -20.78
C ASN A 643 14.15 -12.73 -20.99
N HIS A 644 14.00 -13.52 -19.91
CA HIS A 644 13.43 -14.85 -19.91
C HIS A 644 12.20 -14.96 -18.99
N PRO A 645 11.11 -14.17 -19.22
CA PRO A 645 9.92 -14.33 -18.43
C PRO A 645 9.32 -15.72 -18.65
N ILE A 646 9.03 -16.43 -17.58
CA ILE A 646 8.24 -17.64 -17.64
C ILE A 646 6.83 -17.20 -18.10
N ARG A 647 6.55 -17.46 -19.33
CA ARG A 647 5.17 -17.42 -19.80
C ARG A 647 4.54 -18.66 -19.21
N GLY A 648 3.57 -18.49 -18.30
CA GLY A 648 2.90 -19.61 -17.65
C GLY A 648 2.63 -20.71 -18.64
N ASN A 649 2.86 -21.94 -18.22
CA ASN A 649 2.79 -23.12 -19.10
C ASN A 649 1.36 -23.29 -19.57
N SER A 650 0.94 -22.43 -20.49
CA SER A 650 -0.34 -22.54 -21.11
C SER A 650 -0.13 -23.41 -22.35
N ASP A 651 -0.50 -24.69 -22.22
CA ASP A 651 -0.93 -25.48 -23.38
C ASP A 651 -2.11 -24.80 -24.10
N PHE A 652 -2.39 -23.56 -23.73
CA PHE A 652 -3.44 -22.73 -24.28
C PHE A 652 -3.09 -22.34 -25.71
N LYS A 653 -3.82 -22.91 -26.66
CA LYS A 653 -3.78 -22.50 -28.04
C LYS A 653 -4.84 -21.44 -28.28
N MET A 654 -4.47 -20.40 -28.99
CA MET A 654 -5.44 -19.39 -29.41
C MET A 654 -6.52 -20.03 -30.30
N LEU A 655 -7.75 -19.98 -29.81
CA LEU A 655 -8.93 -20.50 -30.52
C LEU A 655 -9.58 -19.40 -31.38
N LYS A 656 -9.65 -18.19 -30.85
CA LYS A 656 -10.33 -17.08 -31.51
C LYS A 656 -9.76 -15.75 -31.04
N LYS A 657 -9.63 -14.82 -31.97
CA LYS A 657 -9.32 -13.40 -31.67
C LYS A 657 -10.33 -12.53 -32.42
N VAL A 658 -10.95 -11.60 -31.71
CA VAL A 658 -11.98 -10.73 -32.25
C VAL A 658 -11.68 -9.29 -31.84
N ASN A 659 -11.70 -8.39 -32.82
CA ASN A 659 -11.73 -6.96 -32.55
C ASN A 659 -13.21 -6.54 -32.54
N VAL A 660 -13.66 -6.01 -31.42
CA VAL A 660 -15.03 -5.54 -31.23
C VAL A 660 -15.11 -4.08 -31.66
N PRO A 661 -16.14 -3.67 -32.42
CA PRO A 661 -16.31 -2.27 -32.76
C PRO A 661 -16.36 -1.35 -31.55
N ASP A 662 -15.86 -0.14 -31.72
CA ASP A 662 -15.97 0.91 -30.71
C ASP A 662 -17.45 1.13 -30.34
N SER A 663 -17.73 1.22 -29.07
CA SER A 663 -19.08 1.36 -28.54
C SER A 663 -19.18 2.48 -27.50
N VAL A 664 -20.36 3.10 -27.47
CA VAL A 664 -20.69 4.15 -26.51
C VAL A 664 -22.04 3.81 -25.87
N TYR A 665 -22.03 3.70 -24.57
CA TYR A 665 -23.22 3.42 -23.75
C TYR A 665 -23.59 4.71 -23.01
N CYS A 666 -24.81 5.20 -23.16
CA CYS A 666 -25.31 6.40 -22.48
C CYS A 666 -26.37 6.01 -21.45
N VAL A 667 -26.24 6.51 -20.24
CA VAL A 667 -27.26 6.41 -19.19
C VAL A 667 -27.92 7.78 -19.04
N SER A 668 -29.19 7.92 -19.35
CA SER A 668 -29.89 9.19 -19.20
C SER A 668 -30.54 9.29 -17.81
N GLY A 669 -30.27 10.39 -17.09
CA GLY A 669 -30.72 10.61 -15.71
C GLY A 669 -32.18 11.07 -15.53
N LYS A 670 -33.09 10.84 -16.48
CA LYS A 670 -34.46 11.37 -16.39
C LYS A 670 -35.53 10.35 -15.92
N GLU A 671 -35.18 9.08 -15.89
CA GLU A 671 -36.06 8.05 -15.34
C GLU A 671 -35.39 7.40 -14.14
N LYS A 672 -36.20 6.85 -13.19
CA LYS A 672 -35.64 6.05 -12.09
C LYS A 672 -34.52 5.21 -12.65
N PRO A 673 -33.32 5.18 -12.07
CA PRO A 673 -32.22 4.42 -12.61
C PRO A 673 -32.70 2.99 -12.80
N SER A 674 -33.04 2.64 -14.02
CA SER A 674 -33.24 1.24 -14.38
C SER A 674 -31.87 0.63 -14.22
N VAL A 675 -31.78 -0.34 -13.34
CA VAL A 675 -30.55 -1.15 -13.20
C VAL A 675 -30.21 -1.60 -14.63
N MET A 676 -29.12 -1.06 -15.21
CA MET A 676 -28.68 -1.52 -16.53
C MET A 676 -28.43 -3.00 -16.39
N ARG A 677 -29.16 -3.79 -17.17
CA ARG A 677 -28.98 -5.24 -17.17
C ARG A 677 -27.72 -5.57 -17.98
N PRO A 678 -27.00 -6.64 -17.66
CA PRO A 678 -25.83 -7.07 -18.42
C PRO A 678 -26.10 -7.17 -19.93
N GLU A 679 -27.34 -7.52 -20.31
CA GLU A 679 -27.77 -7.64 -21.69
C GLU A 679 -27.73 -6.31 -22.47
N GLU A 680 -27.86 -5.16 -21.78
CA GLU A 680 -27.89 -3.82 -22.41
C GLU A 680 -26.48 -3.29 -22.67
N THR A 681 -25.47 -3.80 -21.97
CA THR A 681 -24.06 -3.39 -22.06
C THR A 681 -23.14 -4.50 -22.57
N THR A 682 -23.72 -5.57 -23.09
CA THR A 682 -22.94 -6.67 -23.66
C THR A 682 -22.23 -6.20 -24.92
N PHE A 683 -20.90 -6.20 -24.91
CA PHE A 683 -20.07 -5.83 -26.04
C PHE A 683 -19.50 -7.01 -26.83
N TYR A 684 -19.57 -8.21 -26.26
CA TYR A 684 -19.13 -9.42 -26.95
C TYR A 684 -20.07 -10.60 -26.64
N LYS A 685 -20.48 -11.32 -27.70
CA LYS A 685 -21.10 -12.66 -27.63
C LYS A 685 -20.43 -13.57 -28.62
N GLY A 686 -20.02 -14.74 -28.19
CA GLY A 686 -19.37 -15.72 -29.05
C GLY A 686 -19.67 -17.14 -28.61
N LYS A 687 -19.81 -18.04 -29.60
CA LYS A 687 -19.91 -19.48 -29.40
C LYS A 687 -18.62 -20.13 -29.85
N ILE A 688 -18.13 -21.10 -29.10
CA ILE A 688 -16.93 -21.87 -29.39
C ILE A 688 -17.27 -23.33 -29.26
N LYS A 689 -16.86 -24.12 -30.30
CA LYS A 689 -16.87 -25.56 -30.20
C LYS A 689 -15.81 -25.98 -29.18
N ASN A 690 -16.17 -26.81 -28.25
CA ASN A 690 -15.32 -27.15 -27.14
C ASN A 690 -14.69 -28.53 -27.28
N ASP A 691 -13.40 -28.56 -27.60
CA ASP A 691 -12.52 -29.72 -27.48
C ASP A 691 -11.46 -29.53 -26.37
N ASN A 692 -11.74 -28.65 -25.40
CA ASN A 692 -10.78 -28.17 -24.40
C ASN A 692 -11.23 -28.50 -22.98
N LYS A 693 -10.25 -28.60 -22.06
CA LYS A 693 -10.50 -28.73 -20.62
C LYS A 693 -10.80 -27.38 -19.99
N GLU A 694 -10.07 -26.40 -20.42
CA GLU A 694 -10.15 -25.04 -19.90
C GLU A 694 -10.14 -24.02 -21.06
N ILE A 695 -10.86 -22.94 -20.87
CA ILE A 695 -10.89 -21.80 -21.76
C ILE A 695 -10.39 -20.58 -20.99
N LYS A 696 -9.44 -19.87 -21.60
CA LYS A 696 -8.89 -18.61 -21.11
C LYS A 696 -9.39 -17.49 -22.01
N VAL A 697 -10.07 -16.49 -21.45
CA VAL A 697 -10.53 -15.31 -22.18
C VAL A 697 -9.68 -14.12 -21.77
N VAL A 698 -9.08 -13.46 -22.73
CA VAL A 698 -8.29 -12.24 -22.54
C VAL A 698 -9.02 -11.08 -23.21
N LEU A 699 -9.37 -10.07 -22.44
CA LEU A 699 -9.96 -8.82 -22.91
C LEU A 699 -8.93 -7.70 -22.80
N LYS A 700 -8.77 -6.94 -23.88
CA LYS A 700 -8.03 -5.67 -23.90
C LYS A 700 -8.96 -4.58 -24.44
N ALA A 701 -9.01 -3.43 -23.77
CA ALA A 701 -9.83 -2.31 -24.19
C ALA A 701 -9.30 -0.97 -23.67
N ASP A 702 -9.60 0.10 -24.41
CA ASP A 702 -9.48 1.46 -23.92
C ASP A 702 -10.86 1.94 -23.45
N VAL A 703 -11.03 2.16 -22.17
CA VAL A 703 -12.31 2.53 -21.55
C VAL A 703 -12.28 3.97 -21.05
N LYS A 704 -13.28 4.74 -21.43
CA LYS A 704 -13.47 6.10 -20.94
C LYS A 704 -14.86 6.27 -20.38
N TYR A 705 -14.93 6.74 -19.15
CA TYR A 705 -16.16 7.09 -18.49
C TYR A 705 -16.26 8.62 -18.33
N THR A 706 -17.39 9.19 -18.73
CA THR A 706 -17.66 10.62 -18.54
C THR A 706 -18.97 10.76 -17.77
N GLY A 707 -18.91 11.43 -16.63
CA GLY A 707 -20.03 11.64 -15.72
C GLY A 707 -19.54 12.13 -14.37
N PHE A 708 -20.48 12.53 -13.52
CA PHE A 708 -20.16 12.90 -12.15
C PHE A 708 -20.28 11.67 -11.25
N VAL A 709 -19.17 11.24 -10.68
CA VAL A 709 -19.12 10.10 -9.77
C VAL A 709 -19.13 10.62 -8.33
N TRP A 710 -20.19 10.33 -7.58
CA TRP A 710 -20.25 10.53 -6.14
C TRP A 710 -19.77 9.26 -5.48
N GLN A 711 -18.64 9.30 -4.81
CA GLN A 711 -18.03 8.16 -4.09
C GLN A 711 -17.67 6.95 -4.98
N ASP A 712 -16.66 6.25 -4.63
CA ASP A 712 -16.06 4.99 -5.05
C ASP A 712 -17.01 4.03 -5.80
N GLU A 713 -17.45 4.45 -6.98
CA GLU A 713 -18.30 3.64 -7.81
C GLU A 713 -17.43 2.70 -8.64
N PHE A 714 -17.78 1.44 -8.63
CA PHE A 714 -17.10 0.40 -9.38
C PHE A 714 -17.78 0.17 -10.71
N MET A 715 -16.98 0.07 -11.75
CA MET A 715 -17.42 -0.51 -13.00
C MET A 715 -17.21 -2.02 -12.91
N SER A 716 -18.25 -2.81 -13.14
CA SER A 716 -18.17 -4.27 -13.10
C SER A 716 -18.03 -4.85 -14.50
N LEU A 717 -17.04 -5.71 -14.71
CA LEU A 717 -16.97 -6.58 -15.88
C LEU A 717 -17.72 -7.86 -15.54
N VAL A 718 -18.78 -8.15 -16.31
CA VAL A 718 -19.56 -9.37 -16.17
C VAL A 718 -19.14 -10.33 -17.29
N PHE A 719 -18.82 -11.52 -16.89
CA PHE A 719 -18.56 -12.64 -17.77
C PHE A 719 -19.70 -13.65 -17.56
N ASP A 720 -20.28 -14.07 -18.66
CA ASP A 720 -21.31 -15.08 -18.67
C ASP A 720 -20.86 -16.22 -19.58
N CYS A 721 -20.86 -17.43 -19.06
CA CYS A 721 -20.44 -18.62 -19.76
C CYS A 721 -21.49 -19.70 -19.62
N ASP A 722 -22.17 -20.01 -20.72
CA ASP A 722 -23.08 -21.16 -20.83
C ASP A 722 -22.37 -22.33 -21.50
N ALA A 723 -22.17 -23.40 -20.77
CA ALA A 723 -21.66 -24.64 -21.30
C ALA A 723 -22.85 -25.53 -21.76
N ILE A 724 -22.86 -25.92 -23.01
CA ILE A 724 -23.90 -26.76 -23.62
C ILE A 724 -23.34 -28.16 -23.82
N GLY A 725 -23.86 -29.16 -23.08
CA GLY A 725 -23.48 -30.57 -23.17
C GLY A 725 -24.61 -31.51 -22.77
N ASP A 726 -24.45 -32.82 -23.08
CA ASP A 726 -25.42 -33.85 -22.61
C ASP A 726 -25.31 -34.08 -21.11
N GLU A 727 -26.46 -34.01 -20.43
CA GLU A 727 -26.75 -34.37 -19.04
C GLU A 727 -25.65 -34.13 -17.99
N ALA A 728 -25.84 -33.15 -17.15
CA ALA A 728 -25.08 -32.80 -15.92
C ALA A 728 -23.93 -31.80 -16.03
N CYS A 729 -24.01 -30.83 -16.91
CA CYS A 729 -23.08 -29.68 -16.87
C CYS A 729 -23.81 -28.44 -16.31
N ASP A 730 -23.92 -28.36 -14.98
CA ASP A 730 -24.38 -27.15 -14.28
C ASP A 730 -23.25 -26.12 -14.15
N VAL A 731 -22.65 -25.74 -15.26
CA VAL A 731 -21.75 -24.59 -15.27
C VAL A 731 -22.45 -23.44 -16.00
N CYS A 732 -23.54 -22.96 -15.41
CA CYS A 732 -24.01 -21.60 -15.66
C CYS A 732 -23.29 -20.69 -14.66
N ALA A 733 -22.13 -20.19 -15.03
CA ALA A 733 -21.40 -19.22 -14.22
C ALA A 733 -21.64 -17.82 -14.79
N THR A 734 -22.59 -17.10 -14.18
CA THR A 734 -22.64 -15.65 -14.34
C THR A 734 -21.74 -15.08 -13.25
N ASP A 735 -20.49 -14.84 -13.60
CA ASP A 735 -19.52 -14.27 -12.67
C ASP A 735 -19.33 -12.77 -12.92
N VAL A 736 -19.56 -11.97 -11.89
CA VAL A 736 -19.05 -10.60 -11.84
C VAL A 736 -17.56 -10.70 -11.56
N ILE A 737 -16.76 -10.71 -12.61
CA ILE A 737 -15.38 -11.13 -12.55
C ILE A 737 -14.46 -10.06 -12.01
N SER A 738 -14.78 -8.78 -12.19
CA SER A 738 -13.98 -7.72 -11.60
C SER A 738 -14.75 -6.42 -11.50
N LYS A 739 -14.49 -5.72 -10.41
CA LYS A 739 -14.95 -4.36 -10.16
C LYS A 739 -13.78 -3.43 -10.32
N PHE A 740 -13.88 -2.49 -11.24
CA PHE A 740 -12.84 -1.49 -11.45
C PHE A 740 -13.20 -0.22 -10.72
N PHE A 741 -12.23 0.37 -10.00
CA PHE A 741 -12.39 1.72 -9.47
C PHE A 741 -12.40 2.71 -10.62
N ILE A 742 -13.47 3.48 -10.74
CA ILE A 742 -13.49 4.63 -11.61
C ILE A 742 -12.76 5.75 -10.89
N ASN A 743 -11.48 5.91 -11.21
CA ASN A 743 -10.68 6.98 -10.63
C ASN A 743 -11.18 8.34 -11.17
N LYS A 744 -11.58 9.25 -10.29
CA LYS A 744 -12.02 10.62 -10.64
C LYS A 744 -11.01 11.40 -11.49
N HIS A 745 -9.73 11.05 -11.41
CA HIS A 745 -8.68 11.68 -12.21
C HIS A 745 -8.69 11.26 -13.70
N LEU A 746 -9.39 10.19 -14.06
CA LEU A 746 -9.54 9.72 -15.43
C LEU A 746 -10.72 10.37 -16.17
N THR A 747 -11.53 11.17 -15.51
CA THR A 747 -12.86 11.56 -15.97
C THR A 747 -12.92 12.53 -17.13
N GLN A 748 -11.83 13.10 -17.65
CA GLN A 748 -11.98 14.08 -18.72
C GLN A 748 -10.97 14.04 -19.87
N LYS A 749 -9.81 13.42 -19.75
CA LYS A 749 -8.79 13.51 -20.82
C LYS A 749 -8.18 12.19 -21.27
N GLU A 750 -8.12 11.13 -20.46
CA GLU A 750 -7.41 9.91 -20.79
C GLU A 750 -8.33 8.68 -20.73
N CYS A 751 -8.11 7.72 -21.62
CA CYS A 751 -8.75 6.41 -21.58
C CYS A 751 -7.98 5.53 -20.60
N MET A 752 -8.69 4.75 -19.79
CA MET A 752 -8.13 3.68 -18.98
C MET A 752 -7.87 2.48 -19.91
N LYS A 753 -6.66 1.96 -19.91
CA LYS A 753 -6.36 0.67 -20.54
C LYS A 753 -6.83 -0.44 -19.62
N LEU A 754 -7.76 -1.22 -20.11
CA LEU A 754 -8.27 -2.41 -19.49
C LEU A 754 -7.60 -3.63 -20.12
N GLU A 755 -6.91 -4.43 -19.33
CA GLU A 755 -6.46 -5.76 -19.72
C GLU A 755 -6.96 -6.75 -18.67
N PHE A 756 -7.72 -7.75 -19.11
CA PHE A 756 -8.39 -8.68 -18.22
C PHE A 756 -8.23 -10.11 -18.75
N THR A 757 -8.02 -11.05 -17.84
CA THR A 757 -7.92 -12.48 -18.16
C THR A 757 -8.81 -13.28 -17.23
N HIS A 758 -9.63 -14.14 -17.79
CA HIS A 758 -10.47 -15.06 -17.04
C HIS A 758 -10.30 -16.51 -17.54
N LEU A 759 -10.30 -17.45 -16.59
CA LEU A 759 -10.11 -18.86 -16.83
C LEU A 759 -11.39 -19.62 -16.45
N VAL A 760 -11.91 -20.45 -17.33
CA VAL A 760 -13.12 -21.24 -17.13
C VAL A 760 -12.85 -22.71 -17.40
N LYS A 761 -13.20 -23.59 -16.47
CA LYS A 761 -13.19 -25.05 -16.69
C LYS A 761 -14.44 -25.45 -17.47
N VAL A 762 -14.23 -26.18 -18.58
CA VAL A 762 -15.30 -26.56 -19.54
C VAL A 762 -15.25 -28.03 -19.91
N ASP A 763 -14.85 -28.87 -18.96
CA ASP A 763 -14.44 -30.26 -19.16
C ASP A 763 -15.46 -31.15 -19.90
N ASN A 764 -16.76 -30.92 -19.81
CA ASN A 764 -17.79 -31.81 -20.35
C ASN A 764 -18.74 -31.12 -21.32
N ALA A 765 -18.43 -29.94 -21.80
CA ALA A 765 -19.29 -29.21 -22.71
C ALA A 765 -18.92 -29.45 -24.19
N ASP A 766 -19.89 -29.64 -25.06
CA ASP A 766 -19.70 -29.72 -26.51
C ASP A 766 -19.46 -28.36 -27.15
N SER A 767 -19.99 -27.31 -26.53
CA SER A 767 -19.80 -25.93 -26.94
C SER A 767 -19.94 -24.97 -25.76
N VAL A 768 -19.30 -23.84 -25.89
CA VAL A 768 -19.32 -22.79 -24.86
C VAL A 768 -19.79 -21.49 -25.47
N ASN A 769 -20.80 -20.88 -24.90
CA ASN A 769 -21.20 -19.51 -25.21
C ASN A 769 -20.52 -18.57 -24.22
N ILE A 770 -19.88 -17.54 -24.74
CA ILE A 770 -19.17 -16.52 -23.93
C ILE A 770 -19.82 -15.18 -24.18
N SER A 771 -20.20 -14.48 -23.11
CA SER A 771 -20.74 -13.13 -23.15
C SER A 771 -19.92 -12.25 -22.23
N LEU A 772 -19.55 -11.06 -22.71
CA LEU A 772 -18.83 -10.04 -21.93
C LEU A 772 -19.65 -8.75 -21.90
N ALA A 773 -19.91 -8.24 -20.71
CA ALA A 773 -20.63 -7.00 -20.49
C ALA A 773 -19.91 -6.10 -19.49
N LEU A 774 -20.03 -4.79 -19.64
CA LEU A 774 -19.59 -3.82 -18.65
C LEU A 774 -20.81 -3.18 -18.00
N LEU A 775 -20.93 -3.34 -16.70
CA LEU A 775 -21.95 -2.67 -15.91
C LEU A 775 -21.35 -1.39 -15.33
N PRO A 776 -21.93 -0.22 -15.65
CA PRO A 776 -21.58 1.01 -14.96
C PRO A 776 -22.00 0.92 -13.50
N PRO A 777 -21.37 1.70 -12.60
CA PRO A 777 -21.76 1.72 -11.20
C PRO A 777 -23.20 2.18 -11.05
N VAL A 778 -24.01 1.38 -10.36
CA VAL A 778 -25.40 1.71 -10.04
C VAL A 778 -25.50 1.86 -8.54
N LYS A 779 -25.65 3.11 -8.07
CA LYS A 779 -26.21 3.37 -6.74
C LYS A 779 -27.50 4.17 -6.88
N ASP A 780 -28.47 3.87 -6.02
CA ASP A 780 -29.69 4.64 -5.81
C ASP A 780 -29.37 6.09 -5.41
N VAL A 781 -28.97 6.91 -6.37
CA VAL A 781 -28.71 8.32 -6.14
C VAL A 781 -29.74 9.14 -6.87
N TYR A 782 -30.50 9.91 -6.13
CA TYR A 782 -31.60 10.76 -6.58
C TYR A 782 -31.21 11.87 -7.59
N TRP A 783 -29.93 11.99 -7.97
CA TRP A 783 -29.44 13.00 -8.91
C TRP A 783 -28.21 12.46 -9.67
N CYS A 784 -28.47 11.78 -10.81
CA CYS A 784 -27.39 11.43 -11.74
C CYS A 784 -27.49 12.26 -13.02
N PRO A 785 -26.50 13.11 -13.35
CA PRO A 785 -26.37 13.65 -14.69
C PRO A 785 -26.09 12.52 -15.70
N GLU A 786 -26.25 12.80 -16.99
CA GLU A 786 -25.95 11.85 -18.07
C GLU A 786 -24.53 11.28 -17.93
N HIS A 787 -24.44 9.95 -17.93
CA HIS A 787 -23.18 9.23 -17.88
C HIS A 787 -22.92 8.56 -19.22
N THR A 788 -21.69 8.60 -19.67
CA THR A 788 -21.28 7.95 -20.90
C THR A 788 -20.09 7.02 -20.65
N LEU A 789 -20.23 5.77 -21.02
CA LEU A 789 -19.17 4.79 -21.07
C LEU A 789 -18.76 4.57 -22.53
N THR A 790 -17.51 4.87 -22.84
CA THR A 790 -16.95 4.69 -24.17
C THR A 790 -15.91 3.57 -24.14
N MET A 791 -16.04 2.60 -25.02
CA MET A 791 -15.07 1.52 -25.22
C MET A 791 -14.46 1.64 -26.60
N LYS A 792 -13.14 1.60 -26.70
CA LYS A 792 -12.35 1.64 -27.94
C LYS A 792 -11.28 0.57 -27.93
N ASN A 793 -10.82 0.24 -29.14
CA ASN A 793 -9.75 -0.73 -29.34
C ASN A 793 -9.98 -2.05 -28.61
N VAL A 794 -11.24 -2.51 -28.57
CA VAL A 794 -11.64 -3.69 -27.83
C VAL A 794 -11.17 -4.95 -28.55
N GLU A 795 -10.32 -5.71 -27.89
CA GLU A 795 -9.81 -6.99 -28.38
C GLU A 795 -10.18 -8.10 -27.40
N VAL A 796 -10.88 -9.11 -27.87
CA VAL A 796 -11.19 -10.33 -27.12
C VAL A 796 -10.41 -11.48 -27.74
N THR A 797 -9.52 -12.11 -26.98
CA THR A 797 -8.77 -13.28 -27.41
C THR A 797 -9.11 -14.47 -26.53
N ILE A 798 -9.45 -15.57 -27.13
CA ILE A 798 -9.87 -16.80 -26.46
C ILE A 798 -8.87 -17.90 -26.77
N TYR A 799 -8.42 -18.53 -25.74
CA TYR A 799 -7.49 -19.65 -25.79
C TYR A 799 -8.12 -20.90 -25.16
N GLY A 800 -7.70 -22.07 -25.59
CA GLY A 800 -8.13 -23.33 -24.99
C GLY A 800 -6.98 -24.30 -24.78
N THR A 801 -7.06 -25.10 -23.73
CA THR A 801 -6.15 -26.23 -23.49
C THR A 801 -6.80 -27.49 -24.05
N LYS A 802 -6.07 -28.27 -24.87
CA LYS A 802 -6.59 -29.55 -25.36
C LYS A 802 -6.84 -30.54 -24.21
N ARG A 803 -7.90 -31.35 -24.38
CA ARG A 803 -8.20 -32.50 -23.51
C ARG A 803 -7.08 -33.51 -23.55
#